data_18b5cc51829306a641af222036e47ac9
#
_entry.id   18b5cc51829306a641af222036e47ac9
#
_cell.length_a   1.000
_cell.length_b   1.000
_cell.length_c   1.000
_cell.angle_alpha   90.00
_cell.angle_beta   90.00
_cell.angle_gamma   90.00
#
_symmetry.space_group_name_H-M   'P 1'
#
loop_
_entity.id
_entity.type
_entity.pdbx_description
1 polymer ?
#
loop_
_entity_poly.entity_id
_entity_poly.type
_entity_poly.pdbx_seq_one_letter_code
_entity_poly.pdbx_strand_id
1 'polypeptide(L)'
;MVLRYGRGVFLVWGWILIINAHALTVQLVPYPEYCGNANGRIDCMVIGGVPPYSYVWSNSATTEDLFGVPSGTYSVTVTDLVGTQVTQQATVSAYSAYPLWQDLGQRAFCVNEIGEWMAHAVVDNTGLSEHWLNAGIPGSFPLTYSGVLSEDYGDGITWTLIQGNNIPGAIYQVSYTDATGCPGTIELRNGYVADWPVLSVLDVQASCANLNTGSIQVALTEEGNQQMTELELRRADHSLVATRLVGYQAAQEQFTALSPGDYWLVQRIRWLGNGFLGNYFRGLCGDSIMITVPTLGTICGNVNGTVYMDYSEDCIMGGGAETRVPGALLEFQPGPYYTTANASGAYGINLPSGAYTVQQIATGIAQSCPPPPAPVNMSGIQTINVGDTAIVPLDARIALSSGPARPGFQLHYAIAQSNLSPASSGATSVVFTFDPALSFISADPSPTNLSGNVLTWNQGALGAFVQRSIQVRLQVPPNVGLIGTMLDAMVSLSCANTDADLANNSASASVTVTGSYDPNDKLAQTSSRSSQELYFIDQDEWIDYTIRFQNTGTDTAFTVIITDTLPPTLDPSSINWGAGSHAHTPSLFGQGVLKFIFPNILLPDSNVNEPASHGFISFRIKPHLPIAPGTVIENIANIYFDFNPPVITEPSVLVAEFSTGVGEVPSDRGFIVYPSPASSDLYVEVPWRATVRLCDVSGRKVIGPLLVNGRERMELNGLARGSYLLHATGAEGQSATRRISVE
;
A
#
# COMPACT_ATOMS: atom_id res chain seq x y z
N MET A 1 15.57 26.66 22.21
CA MET A 1 15.67 27.74 21.21
C MET A 1 14.56 28.75 21.49
N VAL A 2 14.91 29.92 22.04
CA VAL A 2 13.97 30.93 22.55
C VAL A 2 13.49 31.77 21.39
N LEU A 3 12.19 31.78 21.11
CA LEU A 3 11.55 32.71 20.17
C LEU A 3 10.90 33.84 20.95
N ARG A 4 11.40 35.04 20.71
CA ARG A 4 10.84 36.31 21.24
C ARG A 4 9.61 36.73 20.41
N TYR A 5 8.51 37.02 21.08
CA TYR A 5 7.35 37.69 20.49
C TYR A 5 7.51 39.21 20.49
N GLY A 6 7.35 39.78 19.31
CA GLY A 6 7.22 41.22 19.12
C GLY A 6 5.77 41.70 19.36
N ARG A 7 5.63 42.84 20.00
CA ARG A 7 4.37 43.54 20.29
C ARG A 7 3.79 44.19 19.01
N GLY A 8 2.59 43.79 18.65
CA GLY A 8 1.73 44.52 17.71
C GLY A 8 0.42 44.90 18.38
N VAL A 9 0.15 46.20 18.40
CA VAL A 9 -1.11 46.78 18.87
C VAL A 9 -2.18 46.57 17.80
N PHE A 10 -3.32 45.96 18.14
CA PHE A 10 -4.50 45.93 17.29
C PHE A 10 -5.75 46.40 18.03
N LEU A 11 -6.45 47.21 17.32
CA LEU A 11 -7.71 47.89 17.68
C LEU A 11 -8.87 46.88 17.86
N VAL A 12 -9.69 47.23 18.84
CA VAL A 12 -10.93 46.55 19.24
C VAL A 12 -12.00 46.67 18.16
N TRP A 13 -12.48 45.55 17.64
CA TRP A 13 -13.81 45.38 17.06
C TRP A 13 -14.54 44.31 17.83
N GLY A 14 -15.63 44.71 18.50
CA GLY A 14 -16.42 43.79 19.29
C GLY A 14 -17.17 42.76 18.44
N TRP A 15 -16.78 41.50 18.60
CA TRP A 15 -17.61 40.37 18.23
C TRP A 15 -18.17 39.77 19.53
N ILE A 16 -19.49 39.77 19.66
CA ILE A 16 -20.17 38.96 20.66
C ILE A 16 -19.98 37.52 20.27
N LEU A 17 -18.98 36.85 20.85
CA LEU A 17 -18.87 35.40 20.81
C LEU A 17 -19.98 34.84 21.69
N ILE A 18 -20.96 34.17 21.11
CA ILE A 18 -21.82 33.25 21.84
C ILE A 18 -20.95 32.05 22.18
N ILE A 19 -20.35 32.11 23.36
CA ILE A 19 -19.63 30.98 23.93
C ILE A 19 -20.70 29.95 24.36
N ASN A 20 -20.81 28.85 23.67
CA ASN A 20 -21.46 27.68 24.21
C ASN A 20 -20.65 27.24 25.45
N ALA A 21 -21.05 27.74 26.62
CA ALA A 21 -20.42 27.34 27.87
C ALA A 21 -20.71 25.85 28.11
N HIS A 22 -19.73 25.02 27.83
CA HIS A 22 -19.73 23.66 28.35
C HIS A 22 -19.64 23.79 29.88
N ALA A 23 -20.42 22.99 30.59
CA ALA A 23 -20.40 22.99 32.06
C ALA A 23 -18.94 22.80 32.55
N LEU A 24 -18.55 23.67 33.49
CA LEU A 24 -17.25 23.55 34.16
C LEU A 24 -17.18 22.18 34.85
N THR A 25 -16.21 21.36 34.55
CA THR A 25 -15.93 20.08 35.20
C THR A 25 -14.45 19.99 35.55
N VAL A 26 -14.15 19.32 36.64
CA VAL A 26 -12.80 19.14 37.14
C VAL A 26 -12.53 17.64 37.31
N GLN A 27 -11.45 17.17 36.75
CA GLN A 27 -10.96 15.81 36.93
C GLN A 27 -9.61 15.83 37.66
N LEU A 28 -9.48 14.99 38.68
CA LEU A 28 -8.26 14.89 39.49
C LEU A 28 -7.65 13.53 39.30
N VAL A 29 -6.33 13.49 39.06
CA VAL A 29 -5.54 12.28 38.97
C VAL A 29 -4.49 12.32 40.08
N PRO A 30 -4.71 11.58 41.20
CA PRO A 30 -3.76 11.55 42.31
C PRO A 30 -2.60 10.58 42.00
N TYR A 31 -1.40 11.00 42.35
CA TYR A 31 -0.19 10.20 42.36
C TYR A 31 0.27 10.03 43.80
N PRO A 32 0.62 8.81 44.20
CA PRO A 32 0.90 8.50 45.61
C PRO A 32 2.14 9.18 46.16
N GLU A 33 2.20 9.28 47.48
CA GLU A 33 3.40 9.59 48.23
C GLU A 33 4.21 8.33 48.49
N TYR A 34 5.51 8.44 48.38
CA TYR A 34 6.43 7.33 48.63
C TYR A 34 7.35 7.63 49.80
N CYS A 35 7.47 6.65 50.68
CA CYS A 35 8.41 6.64 51.80
C CYS A 35 8.28 7.79 52.82
N GLY A 36 7.14 8.41 52.91
CA GLY A 36 6.92 9.52 53.86
C GLY A 36 7.62 10.84 53.46
N ASN A 37 8.03 10.97 52.20
CA ASN A 37 8.81 12.12 51.73
C ASN A 37 7.97 13.31 51.28
N ALA A 38 6.66 13.28 51.45
CA ALA A 38 5.74 14.30 50.99
C ALA A 38 5.88 14.61 49.51
N ASN A 39 6.16 13.59 48.70
CA ASN A 39 6.39 13.71 47.24
C ASN A 39 5.17 13.35 46.40
N GLY A 40 3.99 13.21 47.01
CA GLY A 40 2.72 12.99 46.30
C GLY A 40 2.32 14.21 45.46
N ARG A 41 1.53 14.00 44.45
CA ARG A 41 1.00 15.04 43.59
C ARG A 41 -0.42 14.74 43.12
N ILE A 42 -1.14 15.77 42.69
CA ILE A 42 -2.45 15.62 42.04
C ILE A 42 -2.44 16.49 40.78
N ASP A 43 -2.64 15.91 39.62
CA ASP A 43 -2.90 16.62 38.37
C ASP A 43 -4.37 17.03 38.35
N CYS A 44 -4.64 18.30 38.04
CA CYS A 44 -5.97 18.85 37.97
C CYS A 44 -6.28 19.27 36.52
N MET A 45 -7.20 18.59 35.91
CA MET A 45 -7.65 18.88 34.53
C MET A 45 -9.01 19.57 34.60
N VAL A 46 -9.09 20.76 33.99
CA VAL A 46 -10.33 21.54 33.89
C VAL A 46 -10.88 21.42 32.47
N ILE A 47 -12.14 21.07 32.36
CA ILE A 47 -12.85 20.91 31.07
C ILE A 47 -14.09 21.80 31.09
N GLY A 48 -14.26 22.63 30.05
CA GLY A 48 -15.39 23.59 29.97
C GLY A 48 -15.19 24.82 30.84
N GLY A 49 -16.24 25.58 31.15
CA GLY A 49 -16.16 26.88 31.82
C GLY A 49 -15.52 27.96 30.96
N VAL A 50 -15.25 29.13 31.56
CA VAL A 50 -14.68 30.32 30.89
C VAL A 50 -13.32 30.65 31.50
N PRO A 51 -12.18 30.42 30.79
CA PRO A 51 -10.87 30.77 31.33
C PRO A 51 -10.69 32.31 31.46
N PRO A 52 -9.77 32.80 32.35
CA PRO A 52 -8.86 32.03 33.17
C PRO A 52 -9.53 31.44 34.39
N TYR A 53 -8.93 30.31 34.89
CA TYR A 53 -9.38 29.64 36.09
C TYR A 53 -8.53 30.05 37.29
N SER A 54 -9.15 30.04 38.47
CA SER A 54 -8.44 30.16 39.75
C SER A 54 -8.69 28.92 40.61
N TYR A 55 -7.66 28.53 41.33
CA TYR A 55 -7.62 27.28 42.10
C TYR A 55 -7.41 27.57 43.57
N VAL A 56 -8.14 26.90 44.44
CA VAL A 56 -7.92 26.93 45.89
C VAL A 56 -7.99 25.50 46.39
N TRP A 57 -6.85 25.00 46.81
CA TRP A 57 -6.72 23.67 47.44
C TRP A 57 -6.97 23.70 48.93
N SER A 58 -7.35 22.56 49.51
CA SER A 58 -7.58 22.41 50.97
C SER A 58 -6.35 22.71 51.81
N ASN A 59 -5.14 22.61 51.25
CA ASN A 59 -3.88 23.00 51.88
C ASN A 59 -3.47 24.46 51.60
N SER A 60 -4.38 25.28 51.03
CA SER A 60 -4.17 26.66 50.69
C SER A 60 -3.26 26.91 49.48
N ALA A 61 -2.86 25.91 48.71
CA ALA A 61 -2.19 26.09 47.43
C ALA A 61 -3.17 26.69 46.40
N THR A 62 -2.62 27.47 45.44
CA THR A 62 -3.39 28.13 44.39
C THR A 62 -2.92 27.77 42.97
N THR A 63 -2.05 26.79 42.88
CA THR A 63 -1.56 26.23 41.60
C THR A 63 -2.62 25.35 40.95
N GLU A 64 -2.58 25.19 39.65
CA GLU A 64 -3.46 24.27 38.91
C GLU A 64 -3.28 22.86 39.47
N ASP A 65 -2.04 22.37 39.45
CA ASP A 65 -1.66 21.07 40.01
C ASP A 65 -1.12 21.22 41.44
N LEU A 66 -1.25 20.16 42.19
CA LEU A 66 -0.73 20.10 43.55
C LEU A 66 0.49 19.18 43.62
N PHE A 67 1.62 19.69 44.07
CA PHE A 67 2.88 18.97 44.12
C PHE A 67 3.45 18.94 45.52
N GLY A 68 4.27 17.91 45.79
CA GLY A 68 5.05 17.85 47.04
C GLY A 68 4.18 17.73 48.31
N VAL A 69 3.16 16.90 48.26
CA VAL A 69 2.21 16.75 49.38
C VAL A 69 2.33 15.35 50.02
N PRO A 70 2.18 15.25 51.35
CA PRO A 70 2.07 13.98 52.01
C PRO A 70 0.78 13.22 51.61
N SER A 71 0.74 11.95 51.93
CA SER A 71 -0.48 11.15 51.78
C SER A 71 -1.64 11.77 52.56
N GLY A 72 -2.79 11.79 51.97
CA GLY A 72 -3.98 12.45 52.53
C GLY A 72 -5.03 12.76 51.46
N THR A 73 -6.17 13.24 51.92
CA THR A 73 -7.24 13.66 51.00
C THR A 73 -7.19 15.17 50.82
N TYR A 74 -7.13 15.58 49.57
CA TYR A 74 -7.08 16.99 49.16
C TYR A 74 -8.30 17.30 48.30
N SER A 75 -8.84 18.51 48.51
CA SER A 75 -9.90 19.05 47.64
C SER A 75 -9.43 20.32 46.98
N VAL A 76 -9.84 20.53 45.73
CA VAL A 76 -9.65 21.78 45.00
C VAL A 76 -11.00 22.39 44.65
N THR A 77 -11.12 23.71 44.82
CA THR A 77 -12.20 24.48 44.28
C THR A 77 -11.66 25.28 43.09
N VAL A 78 -12.19 25.02 41.94
CA VAL A 78 -11.85 25.72 40.68
C VAL A 78 -12.95 26.72 40.39
N THR A 79 -12.58 27.97 40.17
CA THR A 79 -13.50 29.04 39.84
C THR A 79 -13.13 29.59 38.44
N ASP A 80 -14.08 29.69 37.53
CA ASP A 80 -13.88 30.26 36.23
C ASP A 80 -14.06 31.79 36.20
N LEU A 81 -13.79 32.46 35.10
CA LEU A 81 -13.88 33.94 34.97
C LEU A 81 -15.26 34.50 35.30
N VAL A 82 -16.32 33.73 35.10
CA VAL A 82 -17.71 34.19 35.36
C VAL A 82 -18.17 33.81 36.77
N GLY A 83 -17.31 33.23 37.57
CA GLY A 83 -17.58 32.91 38.98
C GLY A 83 -18.23 31.53 39.18
N THR A 84 -18.31 30.69 38.19
CA THR A 84 -18.79 29.29 38.33
C THR A 84 -17.76 28.50 39.09
N GLN A 85 -18.21 27.78 40.14
CA GLN A 85 -17.33 26.99 40.99
C GLN A 85 -17.65 25.51 40.91
N VAL A 86 -16.58 24.67 40.86
CA VAL A 86 -16.64 23.24 40.99
C VAL A 86 -15.59 22.80 41.99
N THR A 87 -16.00 21.99 42.96
CA THR A 87 -15.10 21.41 43.95
C THR A 87 -15.00 19.91 43.74
N GLN A 88 -13.76 19.40 43.68
CA GLN A 88 -13.45 17.98 43.56
C GLN A 88 -12.42 17.59 44.64
N GLN A 89 -12.40 16.30 44.99
CA GLN A 89 -11.43 15.76 45.93
C GLN A 89 -10.73 14.51 45.37
N ALA A 90 -9.49 14.34 45.77
CA ALA A 90 -8.71 13.14 45.48
C ALA A 90 -7.84 12.77 46.66
N THR A 91 -7.53 11.46 46.81
CA THR A 91 -6.71 10.94 47.91
C THR A 91 -5.34 10.53 47.35
N VAL A 92 -4.30 11.12 47.90
CA VAL A 92 -2.91 10.72 47.72
C VAL A 92 -2.64 9.55 48.66
N SER A 93 -2.38 8.38 48.12
CA SER A 93 -2.06 7.17 48.90
C SER A 93 -0.63 7.19 49.42
N ALA A 94 -0.35 6.53 50.54
CA ALA A 94 1.01 6.31 51.04
C ALA A 94 1.53 4.95 50.60
N TYR A 95 2.75 4.92 50.07
CA TYR A 95 3.46 3.69 49.77
C TYR A 95 4.81 3.66 50.49
N SER A 96 5.17 2.48 51.03
CA SER A 96 6.43 2.29 51.74
C SER A 96 7.65 2.07 50.86
N ALA A 97 7.46 2.04 49.53
CA ALA A 97 8.52 1.93 48.52
C ALA A 97 8.16 2.80 47.32
N TYR A 98 9.16 3.35 46.66
CA TYR A 98 9.01 4.08 45.42
C TYR A 98 8.71 3.08 44.28
N PRO A 99 7.68 3.21 43.48
CA PRO A 99 7.56 2.37 42.32
C PRO A 99 8.61 2.85 41.32
N LEU A 100 9.47 1.97 40.89
CA LEU A 100 10.15 2.17 39.64
C LEU A 100 9.10 2.07 38.52
N TRP A 101 9.01 3.10 37.72
CA TRP A 101 8.12 3.08 36.55
C TRP A 101 8.50 1.92 35.65
N GLN A 102 7.51 1.05 35.40
CA GLN A 102 7.62 0.00 34.40
C GLN A 102 7.37 0.55 32.99
N ASP A 103 8.00 1.61 32.58
CA ASP A 103 8.21 1.81 31.17
C ASP A 103 9.62 1.33 30.85
N LEU A 104 9.76 0.07 31.12
CA LEU A 104 10.90 -0.70 30.73
C LEU A 104 10.75 -0.88 29.22
N GLY A 105 11.41 -0.05 28.49
CA GLY A 105 11.92 -0.45 27.19
C GLY A 105 12.79 -1.67 27.44
N GLN A 106 12.17 -2.81 27.69
CA GLN A 106 12.84 -4.10 27.85
C GLN A 106 13.43 -4.43 26.48
N ARG A 107 14.72 -4.22 26.34
CA ARG A 107 15.39 -4.47 25.07
C ARG A 107 15.97 -5.85 25.11
N ALA A 108 15.61 -6.62 24.09
CA ALA A 108 16.05 -7.97 23.91
C ALA A 108 17.57 -8.03 23.83
N PHE A 109 18.11 -9.04 24.47
CA PHE A 109 19.51 -9.38 24.38
C PHE A 109 19.64 -10.54 23.42
N CYS A 110 20.66 -10.50 22.56
CA CYS A 110 20.94 -11.56 21.61
C CYS A 110 21.27 -12.84 22.34
N VAL A 111 20.58 -13.90 22.00
CA VAL A 111 20.75 -15.21 22.63
C VAL A 111 22.04 -15.91 22.23
N ASN A 112 22.67 -15.51 21.11
CA ASN A 112 23.74 -16.29 20.45
C ASN A 112 25.05 -15.55 20.23
N GLU A 113 25.21 -14.31 20.69
CA GLU A 113 26.48 -13.61 20.54
C GLU A 113 27.06 -13.20 21.90
N ILE A 114 28.37 -13.19 22.00
CA ILE A 114 29.13 -12.69 23.16
C ILE A 114 28.93 -11.18 23.20
N GLY A 115 27.99 -10.70 24.01
CA GLY A 115 27.65 -9.29 24.10
C GLY A 115 27.51 -8.81 25.54
N GLU A 116 27.70 -7.52 25.76
CA GLU A 116 27.48 -6.86 27.03
C GLU A 116 25.97 -6.72 27.27
N TRP A 117 25.54 -6.99 28.49
CA TRP A 117 24.16 -6.85 28.93
C TRP A 117 23.88 -5.42 29.34
N MET A 118 22.73 -4.91 28.95
CA MET A 118 22.25 -3.63 29.40
C MET A 118 20.78 -3.73 29.80
N ALA A 119 20.45 -3.29 30.98
CA ALA A 119 19.08 -3.09 31.42
C ALA A 119 18.87 -1.60 31.66
N HIS A 120 17.76 -1.08 31.19
CA HIS A 120 17.35 0.30 31.41
C HIS A 120 16.27 0.34 32.49
N ALA A 121 16.49 1.12 33.52
CA ALA A 121 15.50 1.40 34.56
C ALA A 121 15.27 2.91 34.62
N VAL A 122 14.02 3.34 34.50
CA VAL A 122 13.63 4.73 34.71
C VAL A 122 13.18 4.88 36.15
N VAL A 123 13.83 5.74 36.91
CA VAL A 123 13.44 6.16 38.25
C VAL A 123 12.85 7.56 38.13
N ASP A 124 11.53 7.70 38.26
CA ASP A 124 10.91 9.02 38.28
C ASP A 124 10.94 9.55 39.70
N ASN A 125 11.84 10.45 39.98
CA ASN A 125 11.97 11.09 41.28
C ASN A 125 11.76 12.60 41.24
N THR A 126 11.17 13.17 40.22
CA THR A 126 10.85 14.61 40.12
C THR A 126 11.01 15.12 38.68
N GLY A 127 10.98 14.25 37.72
CA GLY A 127 11.13 14.59 36.30
C GLY A 127 12.36 13.96 35.64
N LEU A 128 12.26 12.70 35.30
CA LEU A 128 13.04 12.04 34.25
C LEU A 128 14.55 11.85 34.54
N SER A 129 14.89 10.89 35.37
CA SER A 129 16.24 10.30 35.38
C SER A 129 16.20 8.92 34.71
N GLU A 130 16.83 8.74 33.57
CA GLU A 130 17.04 7.46 32.93
C GLU A 130 18.34 6.83 33.46
N HIS A 131 18.26 5.61 33.97
CA HIS A 131 19.44 4.89 34.47
C HIS A 131 19.65 3.61 33.69
N TRP A 132 20.87 3.40 33.22
CA TRP A 132 21.30 2.22 32.51
C TRP A 132 22.08 1.28 33.41
N LEU A 133 21.62 0.01 33.47
CA LEU A 133 22.35 -1.05 34.18
C LEU A 133 23.18 -1.82 33.14
N ASN A 134 24.50 -1.72 33.22
CA ASN A 134 25.41 -2.53 32.42
C ASN A 134 25.81 -3.77 33.24
N ALA A 135 25.41 -4.94 32.80
CA ALA A 135 25.62 -6.20 33.51
C ALA A 135 26.80 -7.03 33.01
N GLY A 136 27.72 -6.46 32.24
CA GLY A 136 28.97 -7.12 31.82
C GLY A 136 28.82 -8.29 30.86
N ILE A 137 29.92 -8.94 30.53
CA ILE A 137 29.99 -10.05 29.57
C ILE A 137 29.46 -11.33 30.20
N PRO A 138 28.49 -12.05 29.60
CA PRO A 138 27.98 -13.29 30.17
C PRO A 138 29.00 -14.42 30.04
N GLY A 139 29.56 -14.82 31.17
CA GLY A 139 30.46 -15.97 31.23
C GLY A 139 30.02 -17.09 32.18
N SER A 140 29.18 -16.81 33.15
CA SER A 140 28.67 -17.76 34.11
C SER A 140 27.47 -17.21 34.86
N PHE A 141 26.41 -17.97 35.03
CA PHE A 141 25.25 -17.67 35.86
C PHE A 141 25.20 -18.61 37.08
N PRO A 142 24.69 -18.15 38.25
CA PRO A 142 24.07 -16.83 38.50
C PRO A 142 25.11 -15.74 38.77
N LEU A 143 24.89 -14.56 38.21
CA LEU A 143 25.66 -13.38 38.50
C LEU A 143 25.04 -12.63 39.66
N THR A 144 25.84 -12.36 40.66
CA THR A 144 25.50 -11.37 41.72
C THR A 144 26.27 -10.11 41.40
N TYR A 145 25.56 -9.05 41.06
CA TYR A 145 26.16 -7.78 40.73
C TYR A 145 25.63 -6.70 41.66
N SER A 146 26.50 -5.86 42.18
CA SER A 146 26.14 -4.70 42.99
C SER A 146 26.93 -3.48 42.54
N GLY A 147 26.28 -2.33 42.43
CA GLY A 147 26.92 -1.11 42.00
C GLY A 147 26.19 0.14 42.49
N VAL A 148 26.83 1.29 42.30
CA VAL A 148 26.28 2.61 42.59
C VAL A 148 26.08 3.31 41.25
N LEU A 149 24.85 3.70 40.96
CA LEU A 149 24.48 4.41 39.70
C LEU A 149 24.81 5.91 39.72
N SER A 150 25.58 6.36 40.71
CA SER A 150 25.70 7.76 41.06
C SER A 150 26.73 8.58 40.30
N GLU A 151 27.57 7.99 39.47
CA GLU A 151 28.71 8.76 38.97
C GLU A 151 28.33 9.79 37.89
N ASP A 152 27.23 9.63 37.19
CA ASP A 152 26.88 10.57 36.11
C ASP A 152 25.69 11.52 36.38
N TYR A 153 24.86 11.26 37.41
CA TYR A 153 23.64 12.05 37.63
C TYR A 153 23.43 12.53 39.07
N GLY A 154 24.27 12.15 40.02
CA GLY A 154 24.29 12.71 41.37
C GLY A 154 23.12 12.31 42.27
N ASP A 155 22.35 11.29 41.93
CA ASP A 155 21.14 10.87 42.68
C ASP A 155 21.38 9.83 43.78
N GLY A 156 22.57 9.28 43.87
CA GLY A 156 22.99 8.40 44.96
C GLY A 156 22.22 7.07 45.07
N ILE A 157 21.67 6.57 43.98
CA ILE A 157 20.94 5.29 43.98
C ILE A 157 21.92 4.12 44.08
N THR A 158 21.71 3.26 45.09
CA THR A 158 22.43 1.99 45.18
C THR A 158 21.51 0.85 44.80
N TRP A 159 22.04 -0.09 44.03
CA TRP A 159 21.27 -1.24 43.56
C TRP A 159 22.02 -2.56 43.75
N THR A 160 21.28 -3.66 43.85
CA THR A 160 21.82 -5.00 43.90
C THR A 160 20.97 -5.95 43.09
N LEU A 161 21.60 -6.64 42.12
CA LEU A 161 20.95 -7.72 41.35
C LEU A 161 20.94 -8.98 42.20
N ILE A 162 19.74 -9.51 42.51
CA ILE A 162 19.58 -10.59 43.50
C ILE A 162 19.65 -11.96 42.82
N GLN A 163 19.14 -12.12 41.60
CA GLN A 163 19.19 -13.41 40.85
C GLN A 163 18.81 -13.22 39.38
N GLY A 164 19.43 -14.01 38.48
CA GLY A 164 19.00 -14.04 37.09
C GLY A 164 19.56 -15.24 36.34
N ASN A 165 18.75 -15.78 35.42
CA ASN A 165 19.14 -16.78 34.44
C ASN A 165 19.04 -16.18 33.03
N ASN A 166 20.03 -16.42 32.16
CA ASN A 166 20.06 -15.92 30.79
C ASN A 166 19.09 -16.69 29.86
N ILE A 167 17.82 -16.70 30.21
CA ILE A 167 16.79 -17.41 29.46
C ILE A 167 15.78 -16.36 28.98
N PRO A 168 15.37 -16.38 27.70
CA PRO A 168 14.28 -15.53 27.21
C PRO A 168 13.04 -15.68 28.11
N GLY A 169 12.51 -14.55 28.58
CA GLY A 169 11.38 -14.54 29.52
C GLY A 169 11.76 -14.66 31.01
N ALA A 170 13.04 -14.74 31.37
CA ALA A 170 13.48 -14.74 32.75
C ALA A 170 13.15 -13.41 33.46
N ILE A 171 12.74 -13.52 34.73
CA ILE A 171 12.45 -12.36 35.57
C ILE A 171 13.66 -12.14 36.47
N TYR A 172 14.20 -10.94 36.47
CA TYR A 172 15.26 -10.51 37.38
C TYR A 172 14.69 -9.59 38.42
N GLN A 173 15.01 -9.82 39.70
CA GLN A 173 14.66 -8.90 40.79
C GLN A 173 15.89 -8.06 41.12
N VAL A 174 15.75 -6.74 41.03
CA VAL A 174 16.76 -5.77 41.43
C VAL A 174 16.25 -5.00 42.66
N SER A 175 16.94 -5.12 43.76
CA SER A 175 16.71 -4.26 44.91
C SER A 175 17.55 -3.00 44.80
N TYR A 176 16.97 -1.88 45.14
CA TYR A 176 17.66 -0.58 45.11
C TYR A 176 17.29 0.22 46.38
N THR A 177 18.13 1.21 46.66
CA THR A 177 17.81 2.24 47.66
C THR A 177 18.07 3.58 46.96
N ASP A 178 17.07 4.45 46.93
CA ASP A 178 17.20 5.77 46.29
C ASP A 178 18.03 6.73 47.16
N ALA A 179 18.32 7.93 46.66
CA ALA A 179 19.08 8.96 47.34
C ALA A 179 18.43 9.44 48.65
N THR A 180 17.14 9.19 48.84
CA THR A 180 16.40 9.53 50.06
C THR A 180 16.36 8.38 51.08
N GLY A 181 16.98 7.24 50.74
CA GLY A 181 17.04 6.05 51.60
C GLY A 181 15.81 5.15 51.47
N CYS A 182 14.94 5.32 50.48
CA CYS A 182 13.80 4.45 50.24
C CYS A 182 14.22 3.15 49.58
N PRO A 183 13.96 1.99 50.21
CA PRO A 183 14.20 0.72 49.57
C PRO A 183 13.11 0.42 48.54
N GLY A 184 13.49 -0.13 47.40
CA GLY A 184 12.58 -0.60 46.36
C GLY A 184 13.08 -1.90 45.73
N THR A 185 12.19 -2.58 45.03
CA THR A 185 12.52 -3.76 44.21
C THR A 185 11.83 -3.63 42.89
N ILE A 186 12.57 -3.87 41.79
CA ILE A 186 11.99 -3.96 40.45
C ILE A 186 12.15 -5.37 39.90
N GLU A 187 11.18 -5.76 39.12
CA GLU A 187 11.28 -6.93 38.26
C GLU A 187 11.69 -6.49 36.87
N LEU A 188 12.85 -6.93 36.44
CA LEU A 188 13.28 -6.83 35.04
C LEU A 188 12.93 -8.13 34.36
N ARG A 189 12.13 -8.06 33.30
CA ARG A 189 11.85 -9.22 32.47
C ARG A 189 12.80 -9.21 31.28
N ASN A 190 13.51 -10.30 31.07
CA ASN A 190 14.21 -10.53 29.82
C ASN A 190 13.16 -10.87 28.76
N GLY A 191 12.62 -9.85 28.13
CA GLY A 191 11.55 -9.97 27.16
C GLY A 191 12.00 -9.54 25.77
N TYR A 192 11.34 -10.09 24.78
CA TYR A 192 11.45 -9.57 23.42
C TYR A 192 11.10 -8.09 23.41
N VAL A 193 11.91 -7.28 22.77
CA VAL A 193 11.51 -5.92 22.39
C VAL A 193 10.44 -6.07 21.33
N ALA A 194 9.22 -5.69 21.66
CA ALA A 194 8.11 -5.71 20.71
C ALA A 194 8.25 -4.68 19.58
N ASP A 195 9.27 -3.81 19.63
CA ASP A 195 9.38 -2.63 18.79
C ASP A 195 10.71 -2.60 17.99
N TRP A 196 11.20 -3.76 17.55
CA TRP A 196 12.33 -3.78 16.62
C TRP A 196 11.85 -3.37 15.23
N PRO A 197 12.61 -2.51 14.50
CA PRO A 197 12.31 -2.28 13.10
C PRO A 197 12.38 -3.61 12.38
N VAL A 198 11.27 -3.98 11.75
CA VAL A 198 11.24 -5.20 10.96
C VAL A 198 12.01 -4.95 9.67
N LEU A 199 13.00 -5.78 9.42
CA LEU A 199 13.82 -5.75 8.21
C LEU A 199 13.17 -6.65 7.16
N SER A 200 12.85 -6.09 6.00
CA SER A 200 12.29 -6.83 4.86
C SER A 200 13.21 -6.73 3.66
N VAL A 201 13.48 -7.86 3.00
CA VAL A 201 14.19 -7.88 1.72
C VAL A 201 13.19 -7.62 0.60
N LEU A 202 13.33 -6.46 -0.07
CA LEU A 202 12.41 -6.04 -1.13
C LEU A 202 12.79 -6.61 -2.49
N ASP A 203 14.09 -6.63 -2.79
CA ASP A 203 14.60 -7.07 -4.08
C ASP A 203 16.03 -7.59 -3.99
N VAL A 204 16.34 -8.59 -4.80
CA VAL A 204 17.70 -9.10 -4.99
C VAL A 204 17.97 -9.22 -6.49
N GLN A 205 18.87 -8.40 -7.00
CA GLN A 205 19.30 -8.48 -8.38
C GLN A 205 20.47 -9.44 -8.55
N ALA A 206 20.35 -10.34 -9.50
CA ALA A 206 21.44 -11.24 -9.87
C ALA A 206 22.66 -10.46 -10.34
N SER A 207 23.85 -10.99 -10.07
CA SER A 207 25.12 -10.37 -10.43
C SER A 207 25.82 -11.07 -11.60
N CYS A 208 26.45 -10.31 -12.46
CA CYS A 208 27.45 -10.80 -13.37
C CYS A 208 28.73 -11.14 -12.59
N ALA A 209 29.16 -12.39 -12.65
CA ALA A 209 30.24 -12.90 -11.79
C ALA A 209 31.54 -12.08 -11.81
N ASN A 210 31.86 -11.47 -12.97
CA ASN A 210 33.09 -10.69 -13.16
C ASN A 210 32.94 -9.18 -12.93
N LEU A 211 31.70 -8.68 -12.70
CA LEU A 211 31.42 -7.24 -12.70
C LEU A 211 30.86 -6.74 -11.37
N ASN A 212 30.52 -7.64 -10.43
CA ASN A 212 29.92 -7.29 -9.15
C ASN A 212 28.72 -6.35 -9.34
N THR A 213 27.77 -6.73 -10.17
CA THR A 213 26.62 -5.90 -10.56
C THR A 213 25.34 -6.23 -9.79
N GLY A 214 25.43 -7.13 -8.81
CA GLY A 214 24.31 -7.49 -7.96
C GLY A 214 23.91 -6.39 -7.00
N SER A 215 22.68 -6.41 -6.55
CA SER A 215 22.18 -5.54 -5.49
C SER A 215 21.17 -6.24 -4.59
N ILE A 216 21.07 -5.74 -3.36
CA ILE A 216 20.08 -6.13 -2.37
C ILE A 216 19.37 -4.85 -1.94
N GLN A 217 18.06 -4.81 -2.07
CA GLN A 217 17.21 -3.72 -1.57
C GLN A 217 16.42 -4.21 -0.37
N VAL A 218 16.42 -3.41 0.69
CA VAL A 218 15.74 -3.73 1.95
C VAL A 218 14.89 -2.56 2.41
N ALA A 219 13.85 -2.86 3.20
CA ALA A 219 13.07 -1.86 3.92
C ALA A 219 13.14 -2.13 5.42
N LEU A 220 13.04 -1.07 6.18
CA LEU A 220 12.90 -1.07 7.63
C LEU A 220 11.59 -0.38 7.99
N THR A 221 10.84 -0.95 8.95
CA THR A 221 9.65 -0.31 9.49
C THR A 221 10.03 0.91 10.34
N GLU A 222 9.06 1.81 10.54
CA GLU A 222 9.22 2.94 11.47
C GLU A 222 9.19 2.44 12.92
N GLU A 223 10.10 2.94 13.75
CA GLU A 223 10.06 2.74 15.19
C GLU A 223 9.57 4.00 15.93
N GLY A 224 8.73 3.78 16.94
CA GLY A 224 8.21 4.86 17.78
C GLY A 224 9.22 5.53 18.72
N ASN A 225 10.47 5.05 18.79
CA ASN A 225 11.50 5.56 19.69
C ASN A 225 12.78 5.92 18.92
N GLN A 226 13.35 7.08 19.18
CA GLN A 226 14.53 7.73 18.61
C GLN A 226 15.81 6.84 18.50
N GLN A 227 15.71 5.69 17.88
CA GLN A 227 16.79 4.74 17.70
C GLN A 227 17.31 4.80 16.27
N MET A 228 18.60 4.61 16.08
CA MET A 228 19.20 4.41 14.76
C MET A 228 19.52 2.93 14.57
N THR A 229 19.16 2.41 13.41
CA THR A 229 19.55 1.06 13.02
C THR A 229 20.80 1.11 12.16
N GLU A 230 21.77 0.28 12.47
CA GLU A 230 22.95 0.02 11.64
C GLU A 230 22.74 -1.31 10.90
N LEU A 231 22.77 -1.27 9.58
CA LEU A 231 22.75 -2.45 8.73
C LEU A 231 24.18 -2.77 8.29
N GLU A 232 24.65 -3.97 8.61
CA GLU A 232 25.92 -4.49 8.15
C GLU A 232 25.69 -5.60 7.13
N LEU A 233 26.15 -5.41 5.90
CA LEU A 233 26.20 -6.48 4.92
C LEU A 233 27.54 -7.19 5.02
N ARG A 234 27.53 -8.50 5.24
CA ARG A 234 28.70 -9.35 5.39
C ARG A 234 28.67 -10.50 4.39
N ARG A 235 29.81 -10.97 3.95
CA ARG A 235 29.91 -12.21 3.14
C ARG A 235 29.63 -13.44 3.99
N ALA A 236 29.53 -14.61 3.34
CA ALA A 236 29.39 -15.88 4.02
C ALA A 236 30.52 -16.19 5.02
N ASP A 237 31.72 -15.64 4.81
CA ASP A 237 32.87 -15.74 5.71
C ASP A 237 32.86 -14.67 6.83
N HIS A 238 31.75 -13.97 7.00
CA HIS A 238 31.53 -12.86 7.95
C HIS A 238 32.39 -11.60 7.71
N SER A 239 33.16 -11.52 6.61
CA SER A 239 33.85 -10.29 6.25
C SER A 239 32.87 -9.17 5.90
N LEU A 240 33.12 -7.96 6.44
CA LEU A 240 32.26 -6.79 6.23
C LEU A 240 32.37 -6.31 4.78
N VAL A 241 31.24 -6.11 4.12
CA VAL A 241 31.13 -5.58 2.75
C VAL A 241 30.72 -4.11 2.78
N ALA A 242 29.68 -3.80 3.54
CA ALA A 242 29.12 -2.45 3.62
C ALA A 242 28.38 -2.23 4.95
N THR A 243 28.30 -0.97 5.37
CA THR A 243 27.49 -0.54 6.50
C THR A 243 26.58 0.60 6.06
N ARG A 244 25.34 0.59 6.55
CA ARG A 244 24.38 1.69 6.41
C ARG A 244 23.84 2.06 7.78
N LEU A 245 23.77 3.35 8.04
CA LEU A 245 23.14 3.88 9.24
C LEU A 245 21.78 4.46 8.85
N VAL A 246 20.73 3.85 9.35
CA VAL A 246 19.33 4.20 9.02
C VAL A 246 18.76 4.98 10.19
N GLY A 247 18.08 6.09 9.90
CA GLY A 247 17.40 6.89 10.92
C GLY A 247 16.17 6.15 11.47
N TYR A 248 15.52 6.79 12.43
CA TYR A 248 14.35 6.26 13.16
C TYR A 248 13.03 6.28 12.36
N GLN A 249 13.04 6.72 11.12
CA GLN A 249 11.87 6.68 10.23
C GLN A 249 11.95 5.46 9.32
N ALA A 250 10.78 5.00 8.87
CA ALA A 250 10.71 3.97 7.84
C ALA A 250 11.62 4.33 6.66
N ALA A 251 12.50 3.45 6.28
CA ALA A 251 13.51 3.71 5.27
C ALA A 251 13.70 2.51 4.33
N GLN A 252 14.10 2.81 3.10
CA GLN A 252 14.58 1.81 2.16
C GLN A 252 16.06 2.03 1.90
N GLU A 253 16.83 0.96 1.99
CA GLU A 253 18.26 0.97 1.73
C GLU A 253 18.63 0.00 0.62
N GLN A 254 19.67 0.34 -0.15
CA GLN A 254 20.16 -0.50 -1.22
C GLN A 254 21.66 -0.73 -1.08
N PHE A 255 22.05 -2.00 -1.13
CA PHE A 255 23.45 -2.42 -1.26
C PHE A 255 23.69 -2.78 -2.72
N THR A 256 24.67 -2.16 -3.35
CA THR A 256 25.01 -2.33 -4.76
C THR A 256 26.44 -2.83 -4.92
N ALA A 257 26.84 -3.14 -6.15
CA ALA A 257 28.16 -3.63 -6.49
C ALA A 257 28.51 -4.98 -5.80
N LEU A 258 27.52 -5.86 -5.68
CA LEU A 258 27.67 -7.16 -5.04
C LEU A 258 28.09 -8.24 -6.04
N SER A 259 29.05 -9.08 -5.65
CA SER A 259 29.37 -10.31 -6.36
C SER A 259 28.26 -11.37 -6.15
N PRO A 260 28.13 -12.38 -7.01
CA PRO A 260 27.26 -13.52 -6.71
C PRO A 260 27.72 -14.22 -5.44
N GLY A 261 26.77 -14.76 -4.67
CA GLY A 261 27.08 -15.54 -3.46
C GLY A 261 26.15 -15.20 -2.30
N ASP A 262 26.42 -15.78 -1.17
CA ASP A 262 25.63 -15.63 0.04
C ASP A 262 26.17 -14.47 0.89
N TYR A 263 25.24 -13.69 1.42
CA TYR A 263 25.48 -12.54 2.26
C TYR A 263 24.67 -12.65 3.53
N TRP A 264 25.28 -12.27 4.65
CA TRP A 264 24.58 -12.00 5.90
C TRP A 264 24.25 -10.52 5.97
N LEU A 265 22.98 -10.18 6.07
CA LEU A 265 22.54 -8.85 6.44
C LEU A 265 22.25 -8.84 7.93
N VAL A 266 23.04 -8.12 8.68
CA VAL A 266 22.97 -8.01 10.13
C VAL A 266 22.40 -6.65 10.49
N GLN A 267 21.29 -6.65 11.21
CA GLN A 267 20.67 -5.46 11.77
C GLN A 267 21.19 -5.22 13.17
N ARG A 268 21.70 -4.01 13.45
CA ARG A 268 22.14 -3.61 14.77
C ARG A 268 21.45 -2.31 15.19
N ILE A 269 21.03 -2.21 16.43
CA ILE A 269 20.45 -0.98 16.97
C ILE A 269 21.54 -0.10 17.56
N ARG A 270 21.54 1.17 17.17
CA ARG A 270 22.36 2.22 17.80
C ARG A 270 21.46 3.19 18.55
N TRP A 271 21.75 3.43 19.82
CA TRP A 271 21.10 4.47 20.59
C TRP A 271 21.76 5.82 20.36
N LEU A 272 20.95 6.85 20.10
CA LEU A 272 21.38 8.25 20.20
C LEU A 272 20.92 8.79 21.56
N GLY A 273 21.75 8.62 22.58
CA GLY A 273 21.56 9.34 23.82
C GLY A 273 21.75 10.85 23.59
N ASN A 274 20.85 11.67 24.12
CA ASN A 274 20.99 13.11 24.08
C ASN A 274 22.33 13.54 24.72
N GLY A 275 23.33 13.76 23.89
CA GLY A 275 24.45 14.65 24.14
C GLY A 275 25.58 14.18 25.07
N PHE A 276 25.43 13.22 25.95
CA PHE A 276 26.47 12.86 26.93
C PHE A 276 27.04 11.44 26.78
N LEU A 277 26.32 10.51 26.16
CA LEU A 277 26.74 9.11 25.98
C LEU A 277 27.01 8.70 24.52
N GLY A 278 27.27 9.65 23.66
CA GLY A 278 27.38 9.50 22.18
C GLY A 278 28.40 8.51 21.64
N ASN A 279 29.15 7.78 22.45
CA ASN A 279 30.20 6.86 21.99
C ASN A 279 30.18 5.45 22.63
N TYR A 280 29.29 5.15 23.54
CA TYR A 280 29.45 3.94 24.34
C TYR A 280 28.57 2.74 23.97
N PHE A 281 27.57 2.91 23.07
CA PHE A 281 26.66 1.81 22.80
C PHE A 281 26.65 1.43 21.32
N ARG A 282 27.61 0.63 20.89
CA ARG A 282 27.40 -0.27 19.76
C ARG A 282 26.44 -1.34 20.24
N GLY A 283 25.18 -1.22 19.83
CA GLY A 283 24.17 -2.24 20.12
C GLY A 283 24.65 -3.59 19.61
N LEU A 284 24.63 -4.56 20.49
CA LEU A 284 25.21 -5.87 20.23
C LEU A 284 24.15 -6.88 19.82
N CYS A 285 22.88 -6.46 19.75
CA CYS A 285 21.80 -7.30 19.28
C CYS A 285 21.42 -6.96 17.85
N GLY A 286 21.39 -7.97 17.01
CA GLY A 286 20.95 -7.87 15.63
C GLY A 286 20.20 -9.13 15.24
N ASP A 287 19.17 -8.95 14.44
CA ASP A 287 18.69 -10.03 13.62
C ASP A 287 19.61 -10.15 12.39
N SER A 288 19.76 -11.37 11.87
CA SER A 288 20.57 -11.60 10.70
C SER A 288 19.85 -12.49 9.71
N ILE A 289 19.81 -12.03 8.48
CA ILE A 289 19.18 -12.75 7.37
C ILE A 289 20.26 -13.16 6.38
N MET A 290 20.23 -14.40 5.96
CA MET A 290 21.06 -14.87 4.85
C MET A 290 20.34 -14.61 3.53
N ILE A 291 21.02 -13.89 2.63
CA ILE A 291 20.49 -13.46 1.33
C ILE A 291 21.46 -13.97 0.25
N THR A 292 20.95 -14.72 -0.71
CA THR A 292 21.73 -15.18 -1.85
C THR A 292 21.58 -14.22 -3.02
N VAL A 293 22.67 -13.62 -3.48
CA VAL A 293 22.74 -12.89 -4.75
C VAL A 293 23.00 -13.90 -5.87
N PRO A 294 22.03 -14.15 -6.77
CA PRO A 294 22.18 -15.14 -7.83
C PRO A 294 23.26 -14.75 -8.84
N THR A 295 23.84 -15.74 -9.53
CA THR A 295 24.77 -15.48 -10.63
C THR A 295 24.08 -15.53 -11.98
N LEU A 296 24.40 -14.56 -12.85
CA LEU A 296 24.11 -14.62 -14.29
C LEU A 296 25.23 -15.25 -15.11
N GLY A 297 26.26 -15.77 -14.42
CA GLY A 297 27.44 -16.36 -15.06
C GLY A 297 28.53 -15.32 -15.37
N THR A 298 29.51 -15.72 -16.15
CA THR A 298 30.68 -14.88 -16.50
C THR A 298 30.51 -14.09 -17.79
N ILE A 299 29.45 -14.37 -18.57
CA ILE A 299 29.20 -13.78 -19.90
C ILE A 299 27.93 -12.94 -19.77
N CYS A 300 28.04 -11.80 -19.11
CA CYS A 300 26.98 -10.81 -18.99
C CYS A 300 27.55 -9.41 -18.84
N GLY A 301 26.70 -8.40 -19.02
CA GLY A 301 26.98 -6.99 -18.81
C GLY A 301 25.90 -6.31 -17.99
N ASN A 302 26.16 -5.09 -17.57
CA ASN A 302 25.23 -4.22 -16.87
C ASN A 302 25.03 -2.94 -17.63
N VAL A 303 23.74 -2.53 -17.79
CA VAL A 303 23.40 -1.16 -18.19
C VAL A 303 22.72 -0.48 -17.03
N ASN A 304 23.16 0.71 -16.74
CA ASN A 304 22.49 1.61 -15.79
C ASN A 304 22.35 3.00 -16.42
N GLY A 305 21.51 3.84 -15.86
CA GLY A 305 21.28 5.19 -16.32
C GLY A 305 20.14 5.88 -15.63
N THR A 306 19.79 7.02 -16.16
CA THR A 306 18.67 7.83 -15.65
C THR A 306 17.78 8.23 -16.81
N VAL A 307 16.47 8.14 -16.61
CA VAL A 307 15.47 8.67 -17.53
C VAL A 307 15.09 10.08 -17.09
N TYR A 308 15.12 11.04 -18.02
CA TYR A 308 14.91 12.46 -17.74
C TYR A 308 14.24 13.17 -18.91
N MET A 309 13.58 14.30 -18.66
CA MET A 309 13.04 15.17 -19.69
C MET A 309 14.18 16.05 -20.23
N ASP A 310 14.53 15.87 -21.50
CA ASP A 310 15.53 16.66 -22.20
C ASP A 310 14.90 17.92 -22.80
N TYR A 311 14.77 18.97 -21.97
CA TYR A 311 14.17 20.23 -22.41
C TYR A 311 15.11 21.05 -23.31
N SER A 312 16.42 20.79 -23.25
CA SER A 312 17.42 21.48 -24.04
C SER A 312 17.67 20.86 -25.40
N GLU A 313 17.18 19.63 -25.61
CA GLU A 313 17.38 18.81 -26.81
C GLU A 313 18.87 18.61 -27.17
N ASP A 314 19.74 18.63 -26.13
CA ASP A 314 21.19 18.51 -26.32
C ASP A 314 21.73 17.11 -26.00
N CYS A 315 20.88 16.19 -25.58
CA CYS A 315 21.22 14.82 -25.18
C CYS A 315 22.16 14.74 -23.96
N ILE A 316 22.29 15.80 -23.23
CA ILE A 316 23.17 15.88 -22.05
C ILE A 316 22.30 16.05 -20.81
N MET A 317 22.36 15.11 -19.90
CA MET A 317 21.67 15.25 -18.63
C MET A 317 22.24 16.43 -17.84
N GLY A 318 21.57 17.58 -17.93
CA GLY A 318 21.96 18.83 -17.28
C GLY A 318 21.66 18.81 -15.78
N GLY A 319 22.44 19.58 -15.03
CA GLY A 319 22.23 19.72 -13.58
C GLY A 319 21.06 20.66 -13.26
N GLY A 320 19.98 20.15 -12.69
CA GLY A 320 19.00 20.92 -11.89
C GLY A 320 17.77 21.48 -12.58
N ALA A 321 17.70 21.53 -13.90
CA ALA A 321 16.52 22.02 -14.65
C ALA A 321 15.67 20.89 -15.25
N GLU A 322 16.23 19.70 -15.39
CA GLU A 322 15.58 18.57 -16.05
C GLU A 322 14.83 17.67 -15.09
N THR A 323 13.56 17.45 -15.41
CA THR A 323 12.69 16.61 -14.59
C THR A 323 13.05 15.14 -14.79
N ARG A 324 13.20 14.38 -13.70
CA ARG A 324 13.36 12.93 -13.74
C ARG A 324 12.04 12.27 -14.07
N VAL A 325 12.10 11.12 -14.77
CA VAL A 325 10.90 10.35 -15.14
C VAL A 325 10.82 9.10 -14.25
N PRO A 326 10.11 9.17 -13.12
CA PRO A 326 9.92 8.01 -12.26
C PRO A 326 9.01 6.98 -12.92
N GLY A 327 9.26 5.69 -12.67
CA GLY A 327 8.45 4.62 -13.21
C GLY A 327 8.56 4.41 -14.73
N ALA A 328 9.50 5.07 -15.41
CA ALA A 328 9.74 4.87 -16.84
C ALA A 328 10.05 3.40 -17.12
N LEU A 329 9.34 2.82 -18.08
CA LEU A 329 9.53 1.45 -18.54
C LEU A 329 10.49 1.41 -19.73
N LEU A 330 11.55 0.63 -19.62
CA LEU A 330 12.54 0.43 -20.65
C LEU A 330 12.52 -1.01 -21.14
N GLU A 331 12.56 -1.20 -22.43
CA GLU A 331 12.63 -2.49 -23.13
C GLU A 331 13.98 -2.67 -23.80
N PHE A 332 14.57 -3.86 -23.65
CA PHE A 332 15.80 -4.27 -24.30
C PHE A 332 15.55 -5.45 -25.23
N GLN A 333 15.90 -5.28 -26.51
CA GLN A 333 15.77 -6.31 -27.53
C GLN A 333 17.15 -6.73 -28.07
N PRO A 334 17.37 -8.02 -28.43
CA PRO A 334 16.42 -9.14 -28.39
C PRO A 334 16.21 -9.68 -26.97
N GLY A 335 15.00 -10.22 -26.75
CA GLY A 335 14.62 -10.83 -25.47
C GLY A 335 13.16 -11.16 -25.44
N PRO A 336 12.22 -10.19 -25.22
CA PRO A 336 12.49 -8.86 -24.64
C PRO A 336 12.89 -8.93 -23.15
N TYR A 337 13.63 -7.92 -22.70
CA TYR A 337 13.93 -7.72 -21.28
C TYR A 337 13.46 -6.34 -20.84
N TYR A 338 12.94 -6.24 -19.65
CA TYR A 338 12.35 -5.02 -19.12
C TYR A 338 13.04 -4.56 -17.84
N THR A 339 13.03 -3.25 -17.60
CA THR A 339 13.37 -2.65 -16.32
C THR A 339 12.55 -1.38 -16.12
N THR A 340 12.22 -1.07 -14.87
CA THR A 340 11.46 0.12 -14.48
C THR A 340 12.36 1.07 -13.71
N ALA A 341 12.35 2.35 -14.08
CA ALA A 341 13.09 3.38 -13.36
C ALA A 341 12.46 3.62 -11.97
N ASN A 342 13.31 3.84 -10.97
CA ASN A 342 12.87 4.14 -9.61
C ASN A 342 12.33 5.59 -9.47
N ALA A 343 12.00 6.00 -8.25
CA ALA A 343 11.46 7.34 -7.96
C ALA A 343 12.40 8.49 -8.36
N SER A 344 13.72 8.25 -8.48
CA SER A 344 14.69 9.24 -8.96
C SER A 344 14.95 9.18 -10.47
N GLY A 345 14.19 8.37 -11.21
CA GLY A 345 14.39 8.12 -12.64
C GLY A 345 15.58 7.21 -12.96
N ALA A 346 16.27 6.68 -11.95
CA ALA A 346 17.41 5.79 -12.17
C ALA A 346 16.95 4.36 -12.46
N TYR A 347 17.63 3.69 -13.37
CA TYR A 347 17.39 2.31 -13.73
C TYR A 347 18.68 1.50 -13.83
N GLY A 348 18.57 0.18 -13.77
CA GLY A 348 19.66 -0.74 -13.99
C GLY A 348 19.15 -2.11 -14.42
N ILE A 349 19.91 -2.77 -15.28
CA ILE A 349 19.60 -4.11 -15.72
C ILE A 349 20.87 -4.90 -16.01
N ASN A 350 20.89 -6.17 -15.63
CA ASN A 350 21.92 -7.13 -15.98
C ASN A 350 21.41 -8.05 -17.11
N LEU A 351 22.13 -8.13 -18.20
CA LEU A 351 21.76 -8.94 -19.36
C LEU A 351 22.93 -9.85 -19.79
N PRO A 352 22.64 -10.98 -20.44
CA PRO A 352 23.67 -11.76 -21.12
C PRO A 352 24.48 -10.89 -22.07
N SER A 353 25.79 -11.22 -22.28
CA SER A 353 26.60 -10.48 -23.25
C SER A 353 26.04 -10.61 -24.67
N GLY A 354 25.99 -9.50 -25.38
CA GLY A 354 25.42 -9.43 -26.73
C GLY A 354 25.13 -8.02 -27.17
N ALA A 355 24.65 -7.91 -28.39
CA ALA A 355 24.16 -6.66 -28.94
C ALA A 355 22.65 -6.54 -28.69
N TYR A 356 22.25 -5.45 -28.08
CA TYR A 356 20.87 -5.12 -27.77
C TYR A 356 20.50 -3.75 -28.33
N THR A 357 19.22 -3.46 -28.30
CA THR A 357 18.70 -2.11 -28.45
C THR A 357 17.85 -1.79 -27.23
N VAL A 358 17.85 -0.53 -26.79
CA VAL A 358 16.98 -0.03 -25.74
C VAL A 358 16.01 0.98 -26.28
N GLN A 359 14.76 0.87 -25.85
CA GLN A 359 13.72 1.86 -26.07
C GLN A 359 12.86 2.04 -24.83
N GLN A 360 12.36 3.26 -24.64
CA GLN A 360 11.38 3.55 -23.62
C GLN A 360 9.97 3.28 -24.14
N ILE A 361 9.12 2.76 -23.24
CA ILE A 361 7.69 2.55 -23.51
C ILE A 361 6.92 3.58 -22.68
N ALA A 362 6.29 4.54 -23.35
CA ALA A 362 5.49 5.60 -22.72
C ALA A 362 4.42 6.12 -23.67
N THR A 363 3.41 6.80 -23.16
CA THR A 363 2.29 7.35 -23.94
C THR A 363 2.34 8.87 -24.08
N GLY A 364 2.71 9.59 -23.03
CA GLY A 364 2.74 11.08 -23.02
C GLY A 364 4.09 11.70 -23.37
N ILE A 365 5.15 10.92 -23.42
CA ILE A 365 6.53 11.30 -23.71
C ILE A 365 7.15 10.32 -24.68
N ALA A 366 8.19 10.73 -25.39
CA ALA A 366 8.93 9.87 -26.32
C ALA A 366 10.43 10.03 -26.10
N GLN A 367 11.15 8.93 -26.16
CA GLN A 367 12.60 8.93 -26.15
C GLN A 367 13.13 9.71 -27.34
N SER A 368 13.97 10.71 -27.05
CA SER A 368 14.68 11.51 -28.06
C SER A 368 16.16 11.20 -28.06
N CYS A 369 16.72 10.88 -26.90
CA CYS A 369 18.15 10.69 -26.70
C CYS A 369 18.47 9.47 -25.81
N PRO A 370 19.32 8.54 -26.29
CA PRO A 370 19.68 8.37 -27.69
C PRO A 370 18.45 7.99 -28.54
N PRO A 371 18.42 8.31 -29.85
CA PRO A 371 17.25 7.99 -30.69
C PRO A 371 16.89 6.50 -30.65
N PRO A 372 15.62 6.13 -30.43
CA PRO A 372 15.20 4.74 -30.33
C PRO A 372 15.07 4.08 -31.74
N PRO A 373 15.34 2.77 -31.84
CA PRO A 373 15.93 1.90 -30.82
C PRO A 373 17.44 2.14 -30.69
N ALA A 374 17.88 2.52 -29.49
CA ALA A 374 19.28 2.86 -29.25
C ALA A 374 20.17 1.61 -29.09
N PRO A 375 21.29 1.49 -29.81
CA PRO A 375 22.14 0.30 -29.74
C PRO A 375 22.90 0.23 -28.40
N VAL A 376 22.95 -0.96 -27.83
CA VAL A 376 23.63 -1.29 -26.57
C VAL A 376 24.47 -2.53 -26.76
N ASN A 377 25.76 -2.44 -26.47
CA ASN A 377 26.63 -3.61 -26.49
C ASN A 377 26.96 -4.06 -25.07
N MET A 378 26.37 -5.17 -24.64
CA MET A 378 26.55 -5.71 -23.29
C MET A 378 27.88 -6.43 -23.14
N SER A 379 28.94 -5.66 -22.89
CA SER A 379 30.30 -6.16 -22.66
C SER A 379 30.96 -5.41 -21.48
N GLY A 380 30.40 -5.50 -20.30
CA GLY A 380 30.89 -4.77 -19.12
C GLY A 380 29.80 -3.90 -18.52
N ILE A 381 30.19 -2.83 -17.82
CA ILE A 381 29.26 -1.85 -17.24
C ILE A 381 29.15 -0.67 -18.20
N GLN A 382 27.92 -0.32 -18.57
CA GLN A 382 27.62 0.84 -19.42
C GLN A 382 26.62 1.75 -18.72
N THR A 383 26.78 3.05 -18.93
CA THR A 383 25.82 4.05 -18.47
C THR A 383 25.15 4.68 -19.69
N ILE A 384 23.82 4.54 -19.81
CA ILE A 384 23.01 5.11 -20.86
C ILE A 384 21.90 5.93 -20.22
N ASN A 385 22.02 7.25 -20.30
CA ASN A 385 20.93 8.12 -19.92
C ASN A 385 19.92 8.22 -21.07
N VAL A 386 18.62 8.19 -20.74
CA VAL A 386 17.53 8.27 -21.69
C VAL A 386 16.85 9.62 -21.52
N GLY A 387 17.00 10.48 -22.52
CA GLY A 387 16.33 11.77 -22.59
C GLY A 387 15.04 11.67 -23.36
N ASP A 388 13.99 12.27 -22.82
CA ASP A 388 12.62 12.26 -23.38
C ASP A 388 12.18 13.67 -23.76
N THR A 389 11.32 13.74 -24.76
CA THR A 389 10.56 14.93 -25.10
C THR A 389 9.07 14.68 -24.89
N ALA A 390 8.33 15.74 -24.54
CA ALA A 390 6.88 15.65 -24.42
C ALA A 390 6.25 15.55 -25.79
N ILE A 391 5.45 14.52 -26.05
CA ILE A 391 4.67 14.38 -27.28
C ILE A 391 3.25 14.92 -27.14
N VAL A 392 2.78 15.07 -25.91
CA VAL A 392 1.53 15.75 -25.56
C VAL A 392 1.78 16.78 -24.46
N PRO A 393 1.04 17.90 -24.41
CA PRO A 393 1.21 18.92 -23.39
C PRO A 393 0.90 18.39 -21.99
N LEU A 394 -0.22 17.68 -21.85
CA LEU A 394 -0.71 17.07 -20.62
C LEU A 394 -1.39 15.75 -20.97
N ASP A 395 -1.14 14.74 -20.15
CA ASP A 395 -1.85 13.45 -20.14
C ASP A 395 -2.04 13.04 -18.69
N ALA A 396 -3.26 13.19 -18.17
CA ALA A 396 -3.64 12.79 -16.83
C ALA A 396 -4.58 11.58 -16.91
N ARG A 397 -4.34 10.58 -16.11
CA ARG A 397 -5.05 9.31 -16.13
C ARG A 397 -5.68 9.00 -14.78
N ILE A 398 -6.82 8.29 -14.79
CA ILE A 398 -7.44 7.73 -13.59
C ILE A 398 -7.62 6.22 -13.71
N ALA A 399 -7.45 5.51 -12.59
CA ALA A 399 -7.71 4.08 -12.48
C ALA A 399 -8.60 3.81 -11.26
N LEU A 400 -9.45 2.80 -11.36
CA LEU A 400 -10.36 2.36 -10.31
C LEU A 400 -10.21 0.86 -10.10
N SER A 401 -10.10 0.45 -8.85
CA SER A 401 -10.04 -0.96 -8.46
C SER A 401 -10.89 -1.20 -7.21
N SER A 402 -11.35 -2.42 -7.03
CA SER A 402 -12.19 -2.79 -5.89
C SER A 402 -11.70 -4.05 -5.21
N GLY A 403 -11.89 -4.11 -3.91
CA GLY A 403 -11.83 -5.34 -3.12
C GLY A 403 -13.08 -6.20 -3.33
N PRO A 404 -13.21 -7.29 -2.55
CA PRO A 404 -14.36 -8.20 -2.63
C PRO A 404 -15.61 -7.57 -2.02
N ALA A 405 -16.79 -7.90 -2.60
CA ALA A 405 -18.10 -7.53 -2.07
C ALA A 405 -18.77 -8.72 -1.38
N ARG A 406 -19.12 -8.57 -0.09
CA ARG A 406 -19.83 -9.59 0.70
C ARG A 406 -20.98 -8.96 1.50
N PRO A 407 -22.15 -9.60 1.63
CA PRO A 407 -23.25 -9.08 2.43
C PRO A 407 -22.83 -8.84 3.88
N GLY A 408 -23.04 -7.62 4.38
CA GLY A 408 -22.70 -7.22 5.75
C GLY A 408 -21.27 -6.75 5.97
N PHE A 409 -20.39 -6.85 4.98
CA PHE A 409 -18.98 -6.44 5.07
C PHE A 409 -18.71 -5.12 4.35
N GLN A 410 -17.55 -4.55 4.60
CA GLN A 410 -17.09 -3.35 3.90
C GLN A 410 -16.52 -3.71 2.53
N LEU A 411 -16.90 -2.94 1.52
CA LEU A 411 -16.31 -2.96 0.20
C LEU A 411 -15.34 -1.78 0.08
N HIS A 412 -14.11 -2.07 -0.32
CA HIS A 412 -13.05 -1.10 -0.46
C HIS A 412 -12.82 -0.79 -1.94
N TYR A 413 -12.85 0.50 -2.31
CA TYR A 413 -12.43 0.99 -3.62
C TYR A 413 -11.15 1.79 -3.50
N ALA A 414 -10.23 1.59 -4.44
CA ALA A 414 -9.02 2.39 -4.62
C ALA A 414 -9.10 3.15 -5.93
N ILE A 415 -8.79 4.43 -5.90
CA ILE A 415 -8.73 5.33 -7.05
C ILE A 415 -7.31 5.84 -7.17
N ALA A 416 -6.66 5.68 -8.31
CA ALA A 416 -5.33 6.23 -8.58
C ALA A 416 -5.41 7.28 -9.69
N GLN A 417 -4.90 8.47 -9.40
CA GLN A 417 -4.73 9.58 -10.35
C GLN A 417 -3.25 9.68 -10.71
N SER A 418 -2.91 9.80 -11.96
CA SER A 418 -1.52 9.91 -12.43
C SER A 418 -1.40 10.98 -13.49
N ASN A 419 -0.39 11.81 -13.39
CA ASN A 419 0.04 12.68 -14.50
C ASN A 419 1.20 11.99 -15.23
N LEU A 420 0.99 11.63 -16.49
CA LEU A 420 1.96 10.91 -17.34
C LEU A 420 2.86 11.86 -18.14
N SER A 421 2.75 13.16 -17.92
CA SER A 421 3.42 14.22 -18.69
C SER A 421 4.25 15.14 -17.79
N PRO A 422 5.16 15.93 -18.35
CA PRO A 422 5.96 16.88 -17.60
C PRO A 422 5.20 18.17 -17.22
N ALA A 423 4.01 18.40 -17.79
CA ALA A 423 3.22 19.60 -17.47
C ALA A 423 2.33 19.38 -16.26
N SER A 424 1.98 20.48 -15.55
CA SER A 424 1.02 20.42 -14.45
C SER A 424 -0.40 20.28 -14.95
N SER A 425 -1.22 19.47 -14.29
CA SER A 425 -2.65 19.33 -14.60
C SER A 425 -3.50 20.59 -14.33
N GLY A 426 -2.97 21.56 -13.58
CA GLY A 426 -3.81 22.53 -12.91
C GLY A 426 -4.67 21.85 -11.83
N ALA A 427 -5.63 22.57 -11.26
CA ALA A 427 -6.56 22.01 -10.29
C ALA A 427 -7.31 20.81 -10.89
N THR A 428 -7.52 19.77 -10.06
CA THR A 428 -8.21 18.55 -10.48
C THR A 428 -9.54 18.39 -9.74
N SER A 429 -10.50 17.74 -10.41
CA SER A 429 -11.75 17.30 -9.79
C SER A 429 -11.95 15.82 -10.12
N VAL A 430 -12.17 15.03 -9.08
CA VAL A 430 -12.49 13.60 -9.18
C VAL A 430 -13.94 13.41 -8.76
N VAL A 431 -14.70 12.73 -9.60
CA VAL A 431 -16.10 12.37 -9.33
C VAL A 431 -16.20 10.84 -9.33
N PHE A 432 -16.62 10.28 -8.21
CA PHE A 432 -16.83 8.84 -8.05
C PHE A 432 -18.30 8.56 -7.76
N THR A 433 -18.89 7.72 -8.61
CA THR A 433 -20.28 7.26 -8.48
C THR A 433 -20.25 5.77 -8.16
N PHE A 434 -20.87 5.38 -7.06
CA PHE A 434 -20.95 3.99 -6.63
C PHE A 434 -22.39 3.47 -6.72
N ASP A 435 -22.56 2.15 -6.69
CA ASP A 435 -23.87 1.50 -6.77
C ASP A 435 -24.80 1.98 -5.63
N PRO A 436 -26.04 2.41 -5.92
CA PRO A 436 -26.95 2.94 -4.92
C PRO A 436 -27.39 1.91 -3.85
N ALA A 437 -27.15 0.62 -4.05
CA ALA A 437 -27.35 -0.41 -3.03
C ALA A 437 -26.33 -0.29 -1.88
N LEU A 438 -25.21 0.40 -2.09
CA LEU A 438 -24.15 0.59 -1.11
C LEU A 438 -24.38 1.87 -0.28
N SER A 439 -23.81 1.92 0.91
CA SER A 439 -23.76 3.13 1.73
C SER A 439 -22.34 3.56 2.03
N PHE A 440 -22.11 4.88 1.99
CA PHE A 440 -20.80 5.47 2.26
C PHE A 440 -20.42 5.35 3.74
N ILE A 441 -19.18 4.91 4.02
CA ILE A 441 -18.60 4.85 5.37
C ILE A 441 -17.56 5.95 5.53
N SER A 442 -16.50 5.90 4.73
CA SER A 442 -15.37 6.84 4.82
C SER A 442 -14.58 6.89 3.52
N ALA A 443 -13.78 7.94 3.36
CA ALA A 443 -12.76 8.02 2.33
C ALA A 443 -11.54 8.77 2.85
N ASP A 444 -10.37 8.41 2.32
CA ASP A 444 -9.10 9.06 2.58
C ASP A 444 -8.44 9.45 1.24
N PRO A 445 -8.24 10.76 0.99
CA PRO A 445 -8.73 11.91 1.75
C PRO A 445 -10.26 12.02 1.74
N SER A 446 -10.82 12.74 2.72
CA SER A 446 -12.26 12.98 2.78
C SER A 446 -12.76 13.72 1.53
N PRO A 447 -13.96 13.38 1.00
CA PRO A 447 -14.50 14.05 -0.17
C PRO A 447 -14.87 15.52 0.13
N THR A 448 -14.73 16.37 -0.87
CA THR A 448 -15.18 17.78 -0.80
C THR A 448 -16.71 17.88 -0.75
N ASN A 449 -17.39 16.95 -1.40
CA ASN A 449 -18.85 16.86 -1.43
C ASN A 449 -19.32 15.41 -1.50
N LEU A 450 -20.46 15.13 -0.82
CA LEU A 450 -21.20 13.88 -0.88
C LEU A 450 -22.65 14.19 -1.22
N SER A 451 -23.16 13.66 -2.31
CA SER A 451 -24.55 13.82 -2.74
C SER A 451 -25.12 12.49 -3.22
N GLY A 452 -25.96 11.86 -2.41
CA GLY A 452 -26.47 10.51 -2.69
C GLY A 452 -25.33 9.51 -2.76
N ASN A 453 -25.18 8.84 -3.90
CA ASN A 453 -24.12 7.87 -4.19
C ASN A 453 -22.95 8.47 -5.01
N VAL A 454 -22.79 9.80 -4.99
CA VAL A 454 -21.71 10.50 -5.71
C VAL A 454 -20.81 11.23 -4.72
N LEU A 455 -19.52 10.92 -4.79
CA LEU A 455 -18.44 11.58 -4.06
C LEU A 455 -17.66 12.48 -5.01
N THR A 456 -17.27 13.66 -4.55
CA THR A 456 -16.46 14.61 -5.34
C THR A 456 -15.26 15.08 -4.52
N TRP A 457 -14.08 15.10 -5.13
CA TRP A 457 -12.87 15.69 -4.58
C TRP A 457 -12.38 16.80 -5.50
N ASN A 458 -12.36 18.03 -4.99
CA ASN A 458 -11.69 19.15 -5.64
C ASN A 458 -10.30 19.28 -5.02
N GLN A 459 -9.27 19.08 -5.81
CA GLN A 459 -7.90 18.94 -5.34
C GLN A 459 -6.97 19.92 -6.06
N GLY A 460 -5.78 20.14 -5.49
CA GLY A 460 -4.72 20.88 -6.14
C GLY A 460 -4.14 20.15 -7.35
N ALA A 461 -3.28 20.84 -8.08
CA ALA A 461 -2.64 20.31 -9.28
C ALA A 461 -1.86 19.00 -9.03
N LEU A 462 -1.86 18.13 -10.02
CA LEU A 462 -0.89 17.05 -10.16
C LEU A 462 0.33 17.63 -10.91
N GLY A 463 1.49 17.64 -10.23
CA GLY A 463 2.77 18.01 -10.86
C GLY A 463 3.22 16.98 -11.90
N ALA A 464 4.36 17.24 -12.53
CA ALA A 464 4.98 16.33 -13.50
C ALA A 464 5.18 14.93 -12.90
N PHE A 465 4.65 13.92 -13.56
CA PHE A 465 4.78 12.49 -13.17
C PHE A 465 4.32 12.15 -11.75
N VAL A 466 3.51 13.01 -11.14
CA VAL A 466 2.95 12.78 -9.79
C VAL A 466 1.78 11.81 -9.85
N GLN A 467 1.75 10.90 -8.89
CA GLN A 467 0.63 10.01 -8.65
C GLN A 467 -0.03 10.34 -7.29
N ARG A 468 -1.36 10.21 -7.21
CA ARG A 468 -2.15 10.42 -6.00
C ARG A 468 -3.23 9.34 -5.90
N SER A 469 -3.49 8.86 -4.69
CA SER A 469 -4.53 7.85 -4.44
C SER A 469 -5.66 8.40 -3.57
N ILE A 470 -6.84 7.82 -3.72
CA ILE A 470 -8.00 8.00 -2.86
C ILE A 470 -8.50 6.61 -2.49
N GLN A 471 -8.73 6.38 -1.20
CA GLN A 471 -9.29 5.14 -0.69
C GLN A 471 -10.73 5.38 -0.24
N VAL A 472 -11.68 4.55 -0.67
CA VAL A 472 -13.10 4.70 -0.35
C VAL A 472 -13.61 3.40 0.29
N ARG A 473 -14.32 3.51 1.41
CA ARG A 473 -14.95 2.38 2.10
C ARG A 473 -16.46 2.54 2.05
N LEU A 474 -17.13 1.51 1.56
CA LEU A 474 -18.58 1.43 1.44
C LEU A 474 -19.11 0.21 2.21
N GLN A 475 -20.34 0.28 2.71
CA GLN A 475 -20.99 -0.82 3.37
C GLN A 475 -21.86 -1.59 2.36
N VAL A 476 -21.64 -2.89 2.23
CA VAL A 476 -22.57 -3.79 1.56
C VAL A 476 -23.67 -4.15 2.54
N PRO A 477 -24.97 -3.98 2.20
CA PRO A 477 -26.05 -4.35 3.10
C PRO A 477 -25.98 -5.82 3.53
N PRO A 478 -26.38 -6.17 4.77
CA PRO A 478 -26.39 -7.55 5.25
C PRO A 478 -27.58 -8.35 4.67
N ASN A 479 -27.71 -8.35 3.34
CA ASN A 479 -28.76 -9.00 2.60
C ASN A 479 -28.15 -10.09 1.69
N VAL A 480 -28.33 -11.35 2.08
CA VAL A 480 -27.85 -12.51 1.29
C VAL A 480 -28.50 -12.62 -0.09
N GLY A 481 -29.65 -11.97 -0.30
CA GLY A 481 -30.29 -11.88 -1.61
C GLY A 481 -29.49 -11.08 -2.65
N LEU A 482 -28.44 -10.37 -2.22
CA LEU A 482 -27.54 -9.69 -3.11
C LEU A 482 -26.45 -10.62 -3.70
N ILE A 483 -26.28 -11.84 -3.19
CA ILE A 483 -25.30 -12.78 -3.72
C ILE A 483 -25.59 -13.06 -5.20
N GLY A 484 -24.58 -12.93 -6.05
CA GLY A 484 -24.67 -13.04 -7.50
C GLY A 484 -25.06 -11.74 -8.21
N THR A 485 -25.40 -10.65 -7.47
CA THR A 485 -25.62 -9.33 -8.10
C THR A 485 -24.29 -8.64 -8.37
N MET A 486 -24.26 -7.85 -9.43
CA MET A 486 -23.11 -7.04 -9.81
C MET A 486 -23.30 -5.62 -9.27
N LEU A 487 -22.28 -5.10 -8.60
CA LEU A 487 -22.23 -3.73 -8.09
C LEU A 487 -21.30 -2.92 -8.97
N ASP A 488 -21.82 -1.88 -9.60
CA ASP A 488 -21.07 -1.05 -10.54
C ASP A 488 -20.60 0.24 -9.88
N ALA A 489 -19.39 0.65 -10.25
CA ALA A 489 -18.83 1.93 -9.85
C ALA A 489 -18.10 2.58 -11.03
N MET A 490 -18.12 3.91 -11.07
CA MET A 490 -17.47 4.71 -12.10
C MET A 490 -16.74 5.89 -11.45
N VAL A 491 -15.57 6.22 -11.99
CA VAL A 491 -14.81 7.41 -11.60
C VAL A 491 -14.43 8.21 -12.82
N SER A 492 -14.41 9.52 -12.69
CA SER A 492 -13.90 10.45 -13.72
C SER A 492 -12.99 11.49 -13.10
N LEU A 493 -11.98 11.89 -13.88
CA LEU A 493 -11.02 12.94 -13.58
C LEU A 493 -11.22 14.09 -14.56
N SER A 494 -11.22 15.32 -14.06
CA SER A 494 -11.11 16.52 -14.89
C SER A 494 -9.97 17.40 -14.40
N CYS A 495 -9.25 18.00 -15.34
CA CYS A 495 -8.12 18.88 -15.11
C CYS A 495 -8.47 20.31 -15.53
N ALA A 496 -7.93 21.32 -14.84
CA ALA A 496 -8.10 22.71 -15.25
C ALA A 496 -7.33 23.04 -16.54
N ASN A 497 -6.20 22.35 -16.77
CA ASN A 497 -5.46 22.42 -18.02
C ASN A 497 -5.98 21.36 -19.00
N THR A 498 -5.88 21.67 -20.29
CA THR A 498 -6.37 20.77 -21.35
C THR A 498 -5.58 19.49 -21.40
N ASP A 499 -6.28 18.39 -21.22
CA ASP A 499 -5.75 17.03 -21.32
C ASP A 499 -5.83 16.53 -22.77
N ALA A 500 -4.79 15.85 -23.22
CA ALA A 500 -4.69 15.37 -24.59
C ALA A 500 -5.41 14.04 -24.83
N ASP A 501 -5.52 13.20 -23.79
CA ASP A 501 -6.20 11.90 -23.85
C ASP A 501 -7.34 11.80 -22.82
N LEU A 502 -8.51 12.27 -23.19
CA LEU A 502 -9.70 12.17 -22.33
C LEU A 502 -10.26 10.74 -22.19
N ALA A 503 -9.81 9.79 -22.99
CA ALA A 503 -10.31 8.41 -22.92
C ALA A 503 -9.82 7.69 -21.65
N ASN A 504 -8.64 8.06 -21.15
CA ASN A 504 -8.07 7.51 -19.94
C ASN A 504 -8.47 8.27 -18.65
N ASN A 505 -9.29 9.32 -18.78
CA ASN A 505 -9.82 10.14 -17.71
C ASN A 505 -11.08 9.58 -17.03
N SER A 506 -11.48 8.38 -17.38
CA SER A 506 -12.58 7.67 -16.76
C SER A 506 -12.25 6.19 -16.56
N ALA A 507 -12.70 5.62 -15.48
CA ALA A 507 -12.58 4.20 -15.21
C ALA A 507 -13.84 3.66 -14.53
N SER A 508 -14.15 2.39 -14.76
CA SER A 508 -15.26 1.70 -14.12
C SER A 508 -14.80 0.38 -13.53
N ALA A 509 -15.45 -0.03 -12.47
CA ALA A 509 -15.24 -1.33 -11.83
C ALA A 509 -16.60 -1.96 -11.56
N SER A 510 -16.71 -3.27 -11.80
CA SER A 510 -17.86 -4.07 -11.46
C SER A 510 -17.42 -5.22 -10.57
N VAL A 511 -18.09 -5.41 -9.44
CA VAL A 511 -17.78 -6.47 -8.50
C VAL A 511 -19.02 -7.29 -8.21
N THR A 512 -18.91 -8.61 -8.35
CA THR A 512 -20.01 -9.52 -8.01
C THR A 512 -20.05 -9.74 -6.50
N VAL A 513 -21.22 -9.62 -5.90
CA VAL A 513 -21.41 -9.96 -4.48
C VAL A 513 -21.29 -11.46 -4.30
N THR A 514 -20.34 -11.91 -3.49
CA THR A 514 -20.05 -13.32 -3.24
C THR A 514 -20.32 -13.71 -1.79
N GLY A 515 -20.48 -15.01 -1.53
CA GLY A 515 -20.49 -15.58 -0.18
C GLY A 515 -19.07 -15.80 0.34
N SER A 516 -18.69 -17.07 0.59
CA SER A 516 -17.32 -17.44 0.91
C SER A 516 -16.45 -17.44 -0.35
N TYR A 517 -15.22 -17.02 -0.26
CA TYR A 517 -14.23 -17.06 -1.33
C TYR A 517 -12.83 -17.24 -0.73
N ASP A 518 -11.84 -17.64 -1.55
CA ASP A 518 -10.44 -17.63 -1.16
C ASP A 518 -9.98 -16.16 -1.05
N PRO A 519 -9.49 -15.71 0.11
CA PRO A 519 -9.05 -14.34 0.30
C PRO A 519 -7.75 -13.99 -0.45
N ASN A 520 -7.00 -14.97 -0.93
CA ASN A 520 -5.76 -14.82 -1.67
C ASN A 520 -5.94 -15.34 -3.10
N ASP A 521 -6.55 -14.52 -3.95
CA ASP A 521 -6.93 -14.90 -5.31
C ASP A 521 -6.49 -13.91 -6.37
N LYS A 522 -6.63 -14.34 -7.63
CA LYS A 522 -6.37 -13.53 -8.81
C LYS A 522 -7.53 -13.62 -9.78
N LEU A 523 -8.12 -12.48 -10.06
CA LEU A 523 -9.27 -12.36 -10.94
C LEU A 523 -8.87 -11.69 -12.26
N ALA A 524 -9.43 -12.17 -13.37
CA ALA A 524 -9.37 -11.52 -14.66
C ALA A 524 -10.75 -11.01 -15.07
N GLN A 525 -10.79 -9.82 -15.66
CA GLN A 525 -11.96 -9.27 -16.33
C GLN A 525 -11.56 -8.76 -17.71
N THR A 526 -12.27 -9.17 -18.73
CA THR A 526 -12.03 -8.68 -20.09
C THR A 526 -12.69 -7.32 -20.33
N SER A 527 -12.24 -6.60 -21.35
CA SER A 527 -12.74 -5.25 -21.64
C SER A 527 -14.22 -5.20 -21.97
N SER A 528 -14.78 -6.21 -22.63
CA SER A 528 -16.21 -6.31 -22.91
C SER A 528 -17.04 -6.75 -21.69
N ARG A 529 -16.39 -7.38 -20.69
CA ARG A 529 -17.05 -8.01 -19.51
C ARG A 529 -18.14 -9.02 -19.86
N SER A 530 -18.09 -9.54 -21.07
CA SER A 530 -19.14 -10.44 -21.60
C SER A 530 -18.98 -11.88 -21.13
N SER A 531 -17.79 -12.25 -20.64
CA SER A 531 -17.49 -13.58 -20.10
C SER A 531 -16.48 -13.49 -18.95
N GLN A 532 -16.51 -14.43 -18.04
CA GLN A 532 -15.52 -14.62 -16.96
C GLN A 532 -14.48 -15.71 -17.33
N GLU A 533 -14.73 -16.47 -18.39
CA GLU A 533 -13.91 -17.62 -18.81
C GLU A 533 -13.33 -17.43 -20.21
N LEU A 534 -13.89 -16.50 -20.99
CA LEU A 534 -13.50 -16.29 -22.40
C LEU A 534 -12.95 -14.89 -22.61
N TYR A 535 -11.89 -14.81 -23.43
CA TYR A 535 -11.40 -13.59 -24.05
C TYR A 535 -11.90 -13.56 -25.49
N PHE A 536 -12.81 -12.66 -25.83
CA PHE A 536 -13.35 -12.56 -27.18
C PHE A 536 -12.43 -11.77 -28.12
N ILE A 537 -11.78 -12.47 -29.05
CA ILE A 537 -10.77 -11.92 -29.97
C ILE A 537 -11.30 -10.73 -30.78
N ASP A 538 -12.59 -10.72 -31.08
CA ASP A 538 -13.29 -9.71 -31.89
C ASP A 538 -13.94 -8.58 -31.06
N GLN A 539 -13.92 -8.67 -29.72
CA GLN A 539 -14.57 -7.70 -28.85
C GLN A 539 -13.66 -7.16 -27.75
N ASP A 540 -12.74 -8.00 -27.25
CA ASP A 540 -11.87 -7.64 -26.14
C ASP A 540 -10.56 -7.05 -26.64
N GLU A 541 -10.11 -6.00 -25.98
CA GLU A 541 -8.84 -5.34 -26.27
C GLU A 541 -7.80 -5.61 -25.18
N TRP A 542 -8.23 -5.69 -23.92
CA TRP A 542 -7.37 -5.89 -22.77
C TRP A 542 -8.01 -6.77 -21.70
N ILE A 543 -7.17 -7.16 -20.76
CA ILE A 543 -7.54 -7.90 -19.55
C ILE A 543 -7.16 -7.07 -18.34
N ASP A 544 -8.11 -6.85 -17.45
CA ASP A 544 -7.92 -6.25 -16.12
C ASP A 544 -7.71 -7.37 -15.11
N TYR A 545 -6.53 -7.44 -14.51
CA TYR A 545 -6.23 -8.34 -13.41
C TYR A 545 -6.36 -7.63 -12.08
N THR A 546 -6.98 -8.29 -11.11
CA THR A 546 -7.01 -7.88 -9.70
C THR A 546 -6.48 -9.02 -8.85
N ILE A 547 -5.43 -8.77 -8.08
CA ILE A 547 -4.86 -9.71 -7.12
C ILE A 547 -5.31 -9.25 -5.74
N ARG A 548 -6.00 -10.12 -5.00
CA ARG A 548 -6.48 -9.86 -3.64
C ARG A 548 -5.69 -10.68 -2.65
N PHE A 549 -5.48 -10.14 -1.47
CA PHE A 549 -4.75 -10.82 -0.41
C PHE A 549 -5.32 -10.49 0.96
N GLN A 550 -5.17 -11.43 1.89
CA GLN A 550 -5.55 -11.26 3.28
C GLN A 550 -4.49 -11.86 4.20
N ASN A 551 -4.14 -11.14 5.25
CA ASN A 551 -3.33 -11.69 6.31
C ASN A 551 -4.20 -12.56 7.22
N THR A 552 -4.13 -13.87 7.02
CA THR A 552 -4.78 -14.90 7.83
C THR A 552 -3.83 -15.52 8.86
N GLY A 553 -2.67 -14.93 9.06
CA GLY A 553 -1.67 -15.35 10.04
C GLY A 553 -2.10 -15.10 11.49
N THR A 554 -1.12 -14.98 12.36
CA THR A 554 -1.33 -14.76 13.81
C THR A 554 -0.74 -13.44 14.29
N ASP A 555 -0.15 -12.64 13.39
CA ASP A 555 0.50 -11.38 13.69
C ASP A 555 0.36 -10.41 12.51
N THR A 556 0.68 -9.13 12.73
CA THR A 556 0.68 -8.08 11.71
C THR A 556 1.73 -8.38 10.64
N ALA A 557 1.35 -8.35 9.36
CA ALA A 557 2.29 -8.37 8.25
C ALA A 557 2.81 -6.94 7.99
N PHE A 558 4.12 -6.76 8.05
CA PHE A 558 4.78 -5.47 7.89
C PHE A 558 5.00 -5.11 6.43
N THR A 559 5.29 -6.09 5.61
CA THR A 559 5.52 -5.93 4.17
C THR A 559 4.77 -7.01 3.40
N VAL A 560 4.09 -6.62 2.34
CA VAL A 560 3.54 -7.56 1.37
C VAL A 560 4.24 -7.35 0.04
N ILE A 561 4.73 -8.43 -0.56
CA ILE A 561 5.31 -8.43 -1.90
C ILE A 561 4.48 -9.36 -2.77
N ILE A 562 4.08 -8.88 -3.93
CA ILE A 562 3.39 -9.70 -4.93
C ILE A 562 4.30 -9.81 -6.15
N THR A 563 4.53 -11.03 -6.62
CA THR A 563 5.20 -11.28 -7.90
C THR A 563 4.25 -12.02 -8.84
N ASP A 564 4.28 -11.63 -10.10
CA ASP A 564 3.43 -12.18 -11.15
C ASP A 564 4.28 -12.36 -12.40
N THR A 565 4.61 -13.61 -12.73
CA THR A 565 5.34 -13.91 -13.95
C THR A 565 4.35 -14.03 -15.10
N LEU A 566 4.34 -13.03 -15.95
CA LEU A 566 3.44 -12.98 -17.09
C LEU A 566 3.67 -14.17 -18.04
N PRO A 567 2.61 -14.86 -18.45
CA PRO A 567 2.72 -15.91 -19.46
C PRO A 567 3.10 -15.31 -20.81
N PRO A 568 3.72 -16.10 -21.71
CA PRO A 568 4.13 -15.61 -23.05
C PRO A 568 2.95 -15.23 -23.95
N THR A 569 1.72 -15.48 -23.52
CA THR A 569 0.49 -15.03 -24.20
C THR A 569 0.14 -13.57 -23.94
N LEU A 570 0.73 -12.95 -22.93
CA LEU A 570 0.50 -11.55 -22.58
C LEU A 570 1.68 -10.68 -23.02
N ASP A 571 1.38 -9.45 -23.44
CA ASP A 571 2.36 -8.46 -23.87
C ASP A 571 2.79 -7.54 -22.72
N PRO A 572 3.97 -7.74 -22.13
CA PRO A 572 4.44 -6.93 -21.00
C PRO A 572 4.59 -5.44 -21.35
N SER A 573 4.83 -5.11 -22.62
CA SER A 573 4.97 -3.72 -23.06
C SER A 573 3.65 -2.93 -23.00
N SER A 574 2.53 -3.64 -22.94
CA SER A 574 1.18 -3.06 -22.87
C SER A 574 0.70 -2.81 -21.44
N ILE A 575 1.56 -3.05 -20.45
CA ILE A 575 1.18 -2.94 -19.02
C ILE A 575 0.68 -1.54 -18.69
N ASN A 576 -0.41 -1.50 -17.95
CA ASN A 576 -1.00 -0.29 -17.42
C ASN A 576 -1.31 -0.49 -15.93
N TRP A 577 -0.58 0.24 -15.08
CA TRP A 577 -0.71 0.11 -13.64
C TRP A 577 -2.08 0.60 -13.17
N GLY A 578 -2.75 -0.22 -12.38
CA GLY A 578 -4.04 0.08 -11.77
C GLY A 578 -3.92 0.76 -10.41
N ALA A 579 -4.97 0.64 -9.62
CA ALA A 579 -5.03 1.17 -8.27
C ALA A 579 -4.84 0.04 -7.24
N GLY A 580 -4.28 0.37 -6.08
CA GLY A 580 -4.10 -0.56 -4.97
C GLY A 580 -4.70 -0.03 -3.66
N SER A 581 -5.06 -0.95 -2.78
CA SER A 581 -5.67 -0.65 -1.48
C SER A 581 -4.75 0.09 -0.51
N HIS A 582 -3.44 -0.04 -0.69
CA HIS A 582 -2.41 0.56 0.15
C HIS A 582 -1.30 1.17 -0.73
N ALA A 583 -0.46 2.00 -0.11
CA ALA A 583 0.71 2.56 -0.78
C ALA A 583 1.63 1.43 -1.26
N HIS A 584 2.03 1.47 -2.53
CA HIS A 584 2.83 0.43 -3.15
C HIS A 584 3.72 0.99 -4.25
N THR A 585 4.71 0.21 -4.63
CA THR A 585 5.60 0.51 -5.76
C THR A 585 5.50 -0.63 -6.77
N PRO A 586 4.98 -0.38 -7.99
CA PRO A 586 4.97 -1.36 -9.06
C PRO A 586 6.28 -1.34 -9.84
N SER A 587 6.68 -2.49 -10.36
CA SER A 587 7.80 -2.62 -11.30
C SER A 587 7.61 -3.80 -12.24
N LEU A 588 8.18 -3.68 -13.43
CA LEU A 588 8.29 -4.76 -14.41
C LEU A 588 9.77 -4.98 -14.69
N PHE A 589 10.23 -6.22 -14.59
CA PHE A 589 11.63 -6.55 -14.80
C PHE A 589 11.83 -7.91 -15.48
N GLY A 590 13.07 -8.19 -15.91
CA GLY A 590 13.41 -9.43 -16.59
C GLY A 590 12.60 -9.64 -17.88
N GLN A 591 12.11 -10.84 -18.09
CA GLN A 591 11.31 -11.20 -19.27
C GLN A 591 9.79 -11.16 -19.02
N GLY A 592 9.32 -10.22 -18.20
CA GLY A 592 7.89 -10.06 -17.92
C GLY A 592 7.49 -10.46 -16.51
N VAL A 593 8.30 -10.14 -15.50
CA VAL A 593 7.93 -10.34 -14.09
C VAL A 593 7.43 -9.02 -13.52
N LEU A 594 6.17 -8.99 -13.15
CA LEU A 594 5.59 -7.89 -12.37
C LEU A 594 5.94 -8.07 -10.90
N LYS A 595 6.24 -6.97 -10.24
CA LYS A 595 6.45 -6.95 -8.80
C LYS A 595 5.75 -5.73 -8.20
N PHE A 596 4.97 -5.98 -7.16
CA PHE A 596 4.32 -4.94 -6.36
C PHE A 596 4.83 -5.05 -4.93
N ILE A 597 5.39 -3.97 -4.42
CA ILE A 597 5.94 -3.91 -3.06
C ILE A 597 5.06 -2.98 -2.25
N PHE A 598 4.53 -3.47 -1.12
CA PHE A 598 3.78 -2.72 -0.13
C PHE A 598 4.64 -2.60 1.14
N PRO A 599 5.56 -1.64 1.20
CA PRO A 599 6.41 -1.46 2.36
C PRO A 599 5.61 -0.82 3.50
N ASN A 600 5.84 -1.26 4.73
CA ASN A 600 5.15 -0.75 5.92
C ASN A 600 3.61 -0.78 5.80
N ILE A 601 3.07 -1.84 5.21
CA ILE A 601 1.63 -1.99 5.04
C ILE A 601 0.91 -2.14 6.38
N LEU A 602 1.57 -2.68 7.41
CA LEU A 602 1.05 -2.93 8.76
C LEU A 602 -0.32 -3.62 8.73
N LEU A 603 -0.41 -4.66 7.92
CA LEU A 603 -1.66 -5.38 7.67
C LEU A 603 -1.98 -6.29 8.86
N PRO A 604 -2.99 -5.97 9.69
CA PRO A 604 -3.32 -6.78 10.86
C PRO A 604 -3.79 -8.18 10.44
N ASP A 605 -3.69 -9.15 11.33
CA ASP A 605 -4.28 -10.45 11.10
C ASP A 605 -5.82 -10.40 11.17
N SER A 606 -6.46 -11.37 10.51
CA SER A 606 -7.92 -11.42 10.39
C SER A 606 -8.66 -11.68 11.71
N ASN A 607 -7.98 -12.21 12.74
CA ASN A 607 -8.60 -12.43 14.05
C ASN A 607 -8.64 -11.15 14.88
N VAL A 608 -7.66 -10.25 14.68
CA VAL A 608 -7.57 -8.97 15.39
C VAL A 608 -8.44 -7.92 14.71
N ASN A 609 -8.36 -7.79 13.37
CA ASN A 609 -9.13 -6.81 12.62
C ASN A 609 -9.43 -7.29 11.20
N GLU A 610 -10.49 -8.10 11.05
CA GLU A 610 -10.89 -8.67 9.76
C GLU A 610 -11.04 -7.61 8.65
N PRO A 611 -11.75 -6.49 8.84
CA PRO A 611 -11.91 -5.49 7.77
C PRO A 611 -10.62 -4.82 7.32
N ALA A 612 -9.61 -4.70 8.18
CA ALA A 612 -8.34 -4.09 7.86
C ALA A 612 -7.29 -5.12 7.39
N SER A 613 -7.56 -6.42 7.51
CA SER A 613 -6.61 -7.49 7.13
C SER A 613 -6.51 -7.74 5.63
N HIS A 614 -7.33 -7.06 4.81
CA HIS A 614 -7.40 -7.25 3.36
C HIS A 614 -6.61 -6.20 2.59
N GLY A 615 -6.05 -6.63 1.47
CA GLY A 615 -5.48 -5.76 0.46
C GLY A 615 -5.77 -6.24 -0.96
N PHE A 616 -5.53 -5.38 -1.92
CA PHE A 616 -5.59 -5.72 -3.34
C PHE A 616 -4.74 -4.77 -4.17
N ILE A 617 -4.41 -5.24 -5.38
CA ILE A 617 -3.76 -4.47 -6.45
C ILE A 617 -4.32 -4.87 -7.79
N SER A 618 -4.38 -3.94 -8.74
CA SER A 618 -4.79 -4.25 -10.09
C SER A 618 -3.78 -3.76 -11.13
N PHE A 619 -3.87 -4.36 -12.30
CA PHE A 619 -3.18 -3.90 -13.51
C PHE A 619 -3.96 -4.33 -14.74
N ARG A 620 -3.75 -3.63 -15.87
CA ARG A 620 -4.32 -3.91 -17.17
C ARG A 620 -3.24 -4.31 -18.14
N ILE A 621 -3.52 -5.28 -19.00
CA ILE A 621 -2.55 -5.79 -19.98
C ILE A 621 -3.28 -6.32 -21.21
N LYS A 622 -2.61 -6.31 -22.36
CA LYS A 622 -3.12 -6.90 -23.61
C LYS A 622 -2.49 -8.28 -23.85
N PRO A 623 -3.19 -9.19 -24.49
CA PRO A 623 -2.54 -10.37 -25.03
C PRO A 623 -1.67 -10.00 -26.25
N HIS A 624 -0.65 -10.83 -26.52
CA HIS A 624 0.09 -10.73 -27.77
C HIS A 624 -0.83 -11.02 -28.96
N LEU A 625 -0.77 -10.18 -29.97
CA LEU A 625 -1.52 -10.33 -31.20
C LEU A 625 -0.62 -10.81 -32.36
N PRO A 626 -1.12 -11.65 -33.27
CA PRO A 626 -2.46 -12.25 -33.30
C PRO A 626 -2.57 -13.42 -32.31
N ILE A 627 -3.69 -13.49 -31.55
CA ILE A 627 -4.00 -14.62 -30.69
C ILE A 627 -4.93 -15.60 -31.43
N ALA A 628 -4.65 -16.91 -31.36
CA ALA A 628 -5.44 -17.93 -32.02
C ALA A 628 -6.62 -18.38 -31.13
N PRO A 629 -7.79 -18.71 -31.72
CA PRO A 629 -8.87 -19.36 -30.97
C PRO A 629 -8.38 -20.64 -30.29
N GLY A 630 -8.87 -20.91 -29.08
CA GLY A 630 -8.43 -22.03 -28.24
C GLY A 630 -7.16 -21.75 -27.46
N THR A 631 -6.51 -20.59 -27.61
CA THR A 631 -5.34 -20.21 -26.80
C THR A 631 -5.76 -20.00 -25.35
N VAL A 632 -5.10 -20.70 -24.42
CA VAL A 632 -5.31 -20.53 -22.99
C VAL A 632 -4.37 -19.44 -22.46
N ILE A 633 -4.95 -18.44 -21.81
CA ILE A 633 -4.25 -17.38 -21.09
C ILE A 633 -4.37 -17.71 -19.61
N GLU A 634 -3.33 -18.31 -19.05
CA GLU A 634 -3.27 -18.70 -17.65
C GLU A 634 -2.26 -17.83 -16.92
N ASN A 635 -2.67 -17.20 -15.82
CA ASN A 635 -1.80 -16.30 -15.07
C ASN A 635 -1.96 -16.51 -13.55
N ILE A 636 -0.83 -16.61 -12.84
CA ILE A 636 -0.72 -16.93 -11.42
C ILE A 636 0.09 -15.83 -10.73
N ALA A 637 -0.26 -15.51 -9.48
CA ALA A 637 0.52 -14.61 -8.65
C ALA A 637 1.03 -15.31 -7.39
N ASN A 638 2.18 -14.86 -6.89
CA ASN A 638 2.75 -15.26 -5.61
C ASN A 638 2.68 -14.08 -4.64
N ILE A 639 2.11 -14.30 -3.46
CA ILE A 639 1.91 -13.29 -2.42
C ILE A 639 2.79 -13.65 -1.24
N TYR A 640 3.73 -12.78 -0.90
CA TYR A 640 4.65 -12.96 0.23
C TYR A 640 4.23 -12.01 1.35
N PHE A 641 4.00 -12.56 2.53
CA PHE A 641 3.79 -11.81 3.76
C PHE A 641 5.08 -11.87 4.58
N ASP A 642 5.80 -10.77 4.64
CA ASP A 642 7.13 -10.68 5.26
C ASP A 642 8.11 -11.74 4.71
N PHE A 643 8.62 -12.63 5.57
CA PHE A 643 9.57 -13.69 5.23
C PHE A 643 8.92 -15.06 5.01
N ASN A 644 7.59 -15.13 5.03
CA ASN A 644 6.91 -16.40 4.87
C ASN A 644 7.03 -16.92 3.43
N PRO A 645 6.94 -18.25 3.22
CA PRO A 645 6.77 -18.80 1.89
C PRO A 645 5.57 -18.17 1.19
N PRO A 646 5.60 -18.04 -0.15
CA PRO A 646 4.51 -17.40 -0.86
C PRO A 646 3.19 -18.16 -0.74
N VAL A 647 2.12 -17.43 -0.58
CA VAL A 647 0.77 -17.91 -0.89
C VAL A 647 0.61 -17.78 -2.42
N ILE A 648 0.41 -18.92 -3.08
CA ILE A 648 0.25 -18.98 -4.53
C ILE A 648 -1.24 -18.91 -4.82
N THR A 649 -1.67 -17.98 -5.67
CA THR A 649 -3.08 -17.87 -6.06
C THR A 649 -3.48 -19.04 -6.97
N GLU A 650 -4.76 -19.41 -6.94
CA GLU A 650 -5.29 -20.23 -8.04
C GLU A 650 -5.09 -19.49 -9.38
N PRO A 651 -4.86 -20.25 -10.46
CA PRO A 651 -4.66 -19.65 -11.77
C PRO A 651 -5.93 -18.93 -12.23
N SER A 652 -5.77 -17.70 -12.72
CA SER A 652 -6.80 -17.03 -13.50
C SER A 652 -6.69 -17.50 -14.95
N VAL A 653 -7.75 -18.12 -15.47
CA VAL A 653 -7.75 -18.76 -16.78
C VAL A 653 -8.79 -18.11 -17.70
N LEU A 654 -8.36 -17.66 -18.86
CA LEU A 654 -9.22 -17.22 -19.96
C LEU A 654 -8.89 -18.04 -21.21
N VAL A 655 -9.89 -18.39 -21.99
CA VAL A 655 -9.71 -19.04 -23.30
C VAL A 655 -10.06 -18.03 -24.39
N ALA A 656 -9.12 -17.80 -25.32
CA ALA A 656 -9.35 -16.92 -26.44
C ALA A 656 -10.28 -17.59 -27.46
N GLU A 657 -11.40 -16.94 -27.76
CA GLU A 657 -12.39 -17.42 -28.72
C GLU A 657 -13.02 -16.24 -29.47
N PHE A 658 -13.62 -16.50 -30.61
CA PHE A 658 -14.48 -15.50 -31.25
C PHE A 658 -15.83 -15.44 -30.51
N SER A 659 -16.39 -14.23 -30.41
CA SER A 659 -17.74 -14.11 -29.90
C SER A 659 -18.71 -14.83 -30.82
N THR A 660 -19.41 -15.83 -30.29
CA THR A 660 -20.49 -16.52 -31.05
C THR A 660 -21.77 -15.70 -31.07
N GLY A 661 -21.73 -14.49 -30.52
CA GLY A 661 -22.85 -13.57 -30.58
C GLY A 661 -23.14 -13.20 -32.02
N VAL A 662 -24.25 -13.68 -32.52
CA VAL A 662 -24.91 -13.01 -33.65
C VAL A 662 -25.22 -11.60 -33.14
N GLY A 663 -24.40 -10.63 -33.52
CA GLY A 663 -24.66 -9.23 -33.18
C GLY A 663 -26.07 -8.92 -33.59
N GLU A 664 -26.95 -8.59 -32.65
CA GLU A 664 -28.22 -7.99 -33.00
C GLU A 664 -27.88 -6.72 -33.75
N VAL A 665 -27.92 -6.80 -35.07
CA VAL A 665 -27.89 -5.61 -35.94
C VAL A 665 -29.05 -4.74 -35.45
N PRO A 666 -28.84 -3.49 -35.02
CA PRO A 666 -29.89 -2.65 -34.50
C PRO A 666 -31.13 -2.78 -35.33
N SER A 667 -32.28 -3.06 -34.69
CA SER A 667 -33.58 -3.42 -35.29
C SER A 667 -34.23 -2.33 -36.15
N ASP A 668 -33.48 -1.31 -36.56
CA ASP A 668 -34.01 -0.09 -37.16
C ASP A 668 -34.20 -0.15 -38.67
N ARG A 669 -34.10 -1.32 -39.28
CA ARG A 669 -34.26 -1.47 -40.73
C ARG A 669 -35.50 -2.31 -41.17
N GLY A 670 -36.51 -2.42 -40.33
CA GLY A 670 -37.80 -2.92 -40.78
C GLY A 670 -37.89 -4.43 -41.13
N PHE A 671 -36.90 -5.27 -40.72
CA PHE A 671 -37.03 -6.72 -40.81
C PHE A 671 -37.87 -7.24 -39.65
N ILE A 672 -39.16 -7.50 -39.93
CA ILE A 672 -40.16 -7.91 -38.93
C ILE A 672 -40.54 -9.35 -39.21
N VAL A 673 -40.72 -10.13 -38.15
CA VAL A 673 -41.07 -11.52 -38.19
C VAL A 673 -42.12 -11.82 -37.11
N TYR A 674 -43.23 -12.36 -37.49
CA TYR A 674 -44.34 -12.69 -36.54
C TYR A 674 -45.26 -13.80 -37.09
N PRO A 675 -45.93 -14.56 -36.18
CA PRO A 675 -45.74 -14.57 -34.74
C PRO A 675 -44.41 -15.26 -34.37
N SER A 676 -43.87 -14.91 -33.20
CA SER A 676 -42.81 -15.69 -32.58
C SER A 676 -43.14 -15.77 -31.07
N PRO A 677 -43.47 -16.93 -30.53
CA PRO A 677 -43.44 -18.28 -31.15
C PRO A 677 -44.43 -18.48 -32.32
N ALA A 678 -44.04 -19.31 -33.28
CA ALA A 678 -44.84 -19.68 -34.45
C ALA A 678 -45.19 -21.17 -34.40
N SER A 679 -46.43 -21.54 -34.81
CA SER A 679 -46.89 -22.95 -34.75
C SER A 679 -46.90 -23.60 -36.15
N SER A 680 -47.46 -22.95 -37.19
CA SER A 680 -47.58 -23.48 -38.54
C SER A 680 -47.07 -22.53 -39.59
N ASP A 681 -47.16 -21.24 -39.35
CA ASP A 681 -46.90 -20.19 -40.31
C ASP A 681 -46.15 -19.04 -39.68
N LEU A 682 -45.30 -18.41 -40.49
CA LEU A 682 -44.52 -17.24 -40.11
C LEU A 682 -44.69 -16.18 -41.20
N TYR A 683 -44.96 -14.95 -40.82
CA TYR A 683 -44.93 -13.82 -41.78
C TYR A 683 -43.59 -13.12 -41.66
N VAL A 684 -42.96 -12.92 -42.79
CA VAL A 684 -41.68 -12.24 -42.92
C VAL A 684 -41.91 -10.95 -43.72
N GLU A 685 -41.56 -9.83 -43.11
CA GLU A 685 -41.64 -8.51 -43.70
C GLU A 685 -40.28 -7.85 -43.78
N VAL A 686 -39.89 -7.46 -44.99
CA VAL A 686 -38.59 -6.79 -45.26
C VAL A 686 -38.83 -5.53 -46.09
N PRO A 687 -38.13 -4.42 -45.80
CA PRO A 687 -38.28 -3.17 -46.55
C PRO A 687 -37.51 -3.15 -47.87
N TRP A 688 -36.79 -4.23 -48.20
CA TRP A 688 -36.08 -4.44 -49.47
C TRP A 688 -36.37 -5.81 -50.07
N ARG A 689 -36.11 -5.99 -51.36
CA ARG A 689 -36.22 -7.29 -51.97
C ARG A 689 -35.14 -8.23 -51.44
N ALA A 690 -35.56 -9.28 -50.74
CA ALA A 690 -34.63 -10.20 -50.05
C ALA A 690 -34.90 -11.67 -50.40
N THR A 691 -33.85 -12.45 -50.36
CA THR A 691 -33.91 -13.90 -50.29
C THR A 691 -33.80 -14.34 -48.84
N VAL A 692 -34.85 -15.00 -48.36
CA VAL A 692 -34.98 -15.42 -46.95
C VAL A 692 -34.82 -16.93 -46.86
N ARG A 693 -34.09 -17.37 -45.86
CA ARG A 693 -33.88 -18.77 -45.53
C ARG A 693 -33.98 -18.99 -44.05
N LEU A 694 -34.56 -20.12 -43.64
CA LEU A 694 -34.60 -20.56 -42.25
C LEU A 694 -33.51 -21.60 -42.01
N CYS A 695 -32.70 -21.39 -40.96
CA CYS A 695 -31.63 -22.30 -40.56
C CYS A 695 -31.90 -22.79 -39.12
N ASP A 696 -31.40 -23.98 -38.80
CA ASP A 696 -31.31 -24.44 -37.43
C ASP A 696 -30.15 -23.72 -36.68
N VAL A 697 -30.04 -23.94 -35.41
CA VAL A 697 -28.99 -23.31 -34.55
C VAL A 697 -27.56 -23.69 -34.97
N SER A 698 -27.37 -24.74 -35.75
CA SER A 698 -26.05 -25.11 -36.33
C SER A 698 -25.80 -24.44 -37.68
N GLY A 699 -26.67 -23.54 -38.15
CA GLY A 699 -26.55 -22.85 -39.43
C GLY A 699 -27.01 -23.69 -40.65
N ARG A 700 -27.47 -24.91 -40.43
CA ARG A 700 -27.99 -25.78 -41.54
C ARG A 700 -29.32 -25.25 -41.99
N LYS A 701 -29.50 -25.05 -43.29
CA LYS A 701 -30.72 -24.60 -43.94
C LYS A 701 -31.83 -25.68 -43.76
N VAL A 702 -32.99 -25.27 -43.20
CA VAL A 702 -34.18 -26.13 -43.01
C VAL A 702 -35.34 -25.74 -43.94
N ILE A 703 -35.50 -24.44 -44.26
CA ILE A 703 -36.50 -23.94 -45.23
C ILE A 703 -35.88 -22.86 -46.11
N GLY A 704 -36.38 -22.75 -47.35
CA GLY A 704 -36.05 -21.72 -48.30
C GLY A 704 -35.05 -22.18 -49.36
N PRO A 705 -34.66 -21.29 -50.29
CA PRO A 705 -34.85 -19.85 -50.31
C PRO A 705 -36.27 -19.40 -50.63
N LEU A 706 -36.80 -18.43 -49.90
CA LEU A 706 -38.07 -17.74 -50.20
C LEU A 706 -37.71 -16.30 -50.64
N LEU A 707 -38.24 -15.88 -51.78
CA LEU A 707 -38.08 -14.51 -52.22
C LEU A 707 -39.17 -13.64 -51.61
N VAL A 708 -38.75 -12.64 -50.84
CA VAL A 708 -39.66 -11.74 -50.13
C VAL A 708 -39.48 -10.32 -50.68
N ASN A 709 -40.62 -9.71 -51.03
CA ASN A 709 -40.68 -8.32 -51.44
C ASN A 709 -41.84 -7.63 -50.67
N GLY A 710 -41.55 -6.96 -49.62
CA GLY A 710 -42.54 -6.51 -48.66
C GLY A 710 -42.85 -7.61 -47.64
N ARG A 711 -44.08 -8.16 -47.65
CA ARG A 711 -44.57 -9.16 -46.73
C ARG A 711 -44.88 -10.48 -47.42
N GLU A 712 -44.30 -11.57 -46.91
CA GLU A 712 -44.57 -12.93 -47.41
C GLU A 712 -44.77 -13.91 -46.29
N ARG A 713 -45.56 -14.99 -46.58
CA ARG A 713 -45.84 -16.10 -45.65
C ARG A 713 -44.84 -17.23 -45.88
N MET A 714 -44.27 -17.75 -44.80
CA MET A 714 -43.44 -18.94 -44.79
C MET A 714 -44.11 -20.04 -43.97
N GLU A 715 -44.34 -21.20 -44.61
CA GLU A 715 -44.92 -22.38 -43.93
C GLU A 715 -43.78 -23.11 -43.19
N LEU A 716 -44.09 -23.47 -41.94
CA LEU A 716 -43.16 -24.15 -41.02
C LEU A 716 -43.48 -25.65 -40.83
N ASN A 717 -44.32 -26.21 -41.75
CA ASN A 717 -44.76 -27.57 -41.66
C ASN A 717 -43.60 -28.57 -41.60
N GLY A 718 -43.63 -29.46 -40.58
CA GLY A 718 -42.62 -30.51 -40.41
C GLY A 718 -41.38 -30.08 -39.65
N LEU A 719 -41.32 -28.87 -39.16
CA LEU A 719 -40.24 -28.44 -38.25
C LEU A 719 -40.46 -28.94 -36.82
N ALA A 720 -39.38 -29.35 -36.18
CA ALA A 720 -39.40 -29.68 -34.77
C ALA A 720 -39.52 -28.40 -33.92
N ARG A 721 -40.13 -28.54 -32.74
CA ARG A 721 -40.16 -27.43 -31.76
C ARG A 721 -38.77 -27.04 -31.36
N GLY A 722 -38.48 -25.74 -31.36
CA GLY A 722 -37.14 -25.25 -31.04
C GLY A 722 -36.86 -23.84 -31.56
N SER A 723 -35.63 -23.42 -31.40
CA SER A 723 -35.14 -22.13 -31.90
C SER A 723 -34.50 -22.28 -33.28
N TYR A 724 -34.80 -21.34 -34.17
CA TYR A 724 -34.30 -21.26 -35.53
C TYR A 724 -33.83 -19.84 -35.83
N LEU A 725 -32.99 -19.71 -36.82
CA LEU A 725 -32.46 -18.44 -37.33
C LEU A 725 -33.02 -18.16 -38.70
N LEU A 726 -33.76 -17.06 -38.87
CA LEU A 726 -34.23 -16.57 -40.14
C LEU A 726 -33.28 -15.54 -40.70
N HIS A 727 -32.67 -15.83 -41.86
CA HIS A 727 -31.68 -15.01 -42.46
C HIS A 727 -32.18 -14.44 -43.79
N ALA A 728 -32.16 -13.11 -43.92
CA ALA A 728 -32.56 -12.38 -45.11
C ALA A 728 -31.36 -11.75 -45.78
N THR A 729 -31.19 -11.93 -47.10
CA THR A 729 -30.13 -11.32 -47.91
C THR A 729 -30.69 -10.59 -49.10
N GLY A 730 -30.32 -9.32 -49.29
CA GLY A 730 -30.70 -8.50 -50.44
C GLY A 730 -29.62 -8.54 -51.53
N ALA A 731 -30.01 -8.12 -52.74
CA ALA A 731 -29.12 -8.09 -53.90
C ALA A 731 -27.99 -7.06 -53.83
N GLU A 732 -28.11 -6.06 -52.99
CA GLU A 732 -27.14 -4.99 -52.76
C GLU A 732 -26.29 -5.18 -51.49
N GLY A 733 -26.19 -6.42 -51.01
CA GLY A 733 -25.39 -6.75 -49.81
C GLY A 733 -26.08 -6.52 -48.47
N GLN A 734 -27.36 -6.12 -48.46
CA GLN A 734 -28.12 -6.03 -47.22
C GLN A 734 -28.28 -7.43 -46.63
N SER A 735 -28.10 -7.56 -45.31
CA SER A 735 -28.39 -8.80 -44.62
C SER A 735 -29.01 -8.49 -43.24
N ALA A 736 -29.95 -9.33 -42.82
CA ALA A 736 -30.58 -9.28 -41.53
C ALA A 736 -30.87 -10.69 -41.03
N THR A 737 -30.77 -10.90 -39.72
CA THR A 737 -31.04 -12.19 -39.09
C THR A 737 -32.00 -12.00 -37.93
N ARG A 738 -32.99 -12.88 -37.77
CA ARG A 738 -33.91 -12.91 -36.66
C ARG A 738 -33.99 -14.32 -36.08
N ARG A 739 -33.98 -14.43 -34.79
CA ARG A 739 -34.27 -15.67 -34.07
C ARG A 739 -35.78 -15.82 -33.96
N ILE A 740 -36.30 -17.00 -34.28
CA ILE A 740 -37.71 -17.38 -34.07
C ILE A 740 -37.79 -18.63 -33.23
N SER A 741 -38.91 -18.78 -32.51
CA SER A 741 -39.24 -19.98 -31.80
C SER A 741 -40.39 -20.66 -32.52
N VAL A 742 -40.32 -22.00 -32.72
CA VAL A 742 -41.37 -22.84 -33.28
C VAL A 742 -41.91 -23.71 -32.16
N GLU A 743 -43.27 -23.69 -31.97
CA GLU A 743 -44.01 -24.47 -30.97
C GLU A 743 -44.68 -25.72 -31.53
#